data_85923db04d904ce80af9ad83058ccc55
#
_entry.id   85923db04d904ce80af9ad83058ccc55
#
_cell.length_a   1.000
_cell.length_b   1.000
_cell.length_c   1.000
_cell.angle_alpha   90.00
_cell.angle_beta   90.00
_cell.angle_gamma   90.00
#
_symmetry.space_group_name_H-M   'P 1'
#
loop_
_entity.id
_entity.type
_entity.pdbx_description
1 polymer ?
#
loop_
_entity_poly.entity_id
_entity_poly.type
_entity_poly.pdbx_seq_one_letter_code
_entity_poly.pdbx_strand_id
1 'polypeptide(L)'
;MKQRYTIYALFLLSLFVSISASAQIKGVITDSLTNEPLMYITVQYEGKGVGGISNANGEYQVETRKGWDELTFSAVGYITKKVKLKPGTRVLNVKLQSDDIMLSEVVVKPKKEKYSRKNNPAVEFMKKVIENKKALKLEENDYYQYQKYEKMKMSLNDVTPDKMEKGIYKKFSFFKDQVEVSPKTNKMILPISIKETASKTIFRKNPKSEKTIIEGMNSTGIEEFFNTGDMLGTILTDVFSDINIYDDDIRLLQRRFVSPIGRGAISFYKYYLMDTLMVDRQECVHLTFVPQNPQDFGFTGHLYVVKDSTYAVKKCTMNLPKKTGVNFVENLDIVQQFEQLPDSNWVLTDDDMTVELHFVKGIQGLEVQRTTKYSDYQFTEIEPRLFRLKGNVIKEANMLAKSDEYWAKVRQVPLTKKESTMDVFMNRIEQIPGFKYVIFGAKALIENFVETGSKKHPSKFDFGPINTMITSNYVNGTRFRLSGMTTGNLDPHWSLSGYGAYGTKDKKWFYSGQVAYSFNKREYVLWEFPKHYIAFKYTYDVMSPMDKYLATDKDNLFVGWKWTTVDQMSYMRDATLTYELETNTGFSVQAMARHRNDQPAGQLQYWKNNGETPGQWDEKNTQVHDITTTELGVTLRYAPGETFVNTKQRRVPVSLDAPTFTLSHTAGFKGVLGGEYNFNLTEASIRKRFWLGSWGKLDVTARAGAQWNTVPFPLLNLPMANLSYITQNNESFNLINNMEFLNDRYASLNLSYDMNGKLFNRIPLIKKLKWREMFRIRGLWGTLTDKNNPYKSNNPDLFLFPMRDGVPTSHVMGKTPYVEASVGIYNIFKLLHIEYVRRLTYTDIPGVKKGGIRFMILMIF
;
A
#
# COMPACT_ATOMS: atom_id res chain seq x y z
N MET A 1 -38.19 -84.64 0.93
CA MET A 1 -36.89 -84.74 1.65
C MET A 1 -35.78 -83.84 1.07
N LYS A 2 -35.74 -83.56 -0.21
CA LYS A 2 -34.66 -82.79 -0.82
C LYS A 2 -34.63 -81.27 -0.35
N GLN A 3 -35.77 -80.68 -0.04
CA GLN A 3 -35.78 -79.21 0.40
C GLN A 3 -35.26 -78.97 1.82
N ARG A 4 -35.29 -79.94 2.71
CA ARG A 4 -34.76 -79.78 4.08
C ARG A 4 -33.23 -79.82 4.15
N TYR A 5 -32.60 -80.58 3.28
CA TYR A 5 -31.14 -80.64 3.23
C TYR A 5 -30.46 -79.35 2.63
N THR A 6 -31.20 -78.66 1.73
CA THR A 6 -30.71 -77.40 1.15
C THR A 6 -30.75 -76.29 2.20
N ILE A 7 -31.73 -76.28 3.10
CA ILE A 7 -31.82 -75.28 4.19
C ILE A 7 -30.73 -75.53 5.25
N TYR A 8 -30.40 -76.77 5.57
CA TYR A 8 -29.34 -77.15 6.48
C TYR A 8 -27.93 -76.86 5.87
N ALA A 9 -27.78 -77.04 4.58
CA ALA A 9 -26.54 -76.70 3.88
C ALA A 9 -26.31 -75.18 3.79
N LEU A 10 -27.35 -74.35 3.57
CA LEU A 10 -27.34 -72.97 3.60
C LEU A 10 -27.08 -72.38 5.01
N PHE A 11 -27.62 -73.08 6.04
CA PHE A 11 -27.38 -72.71 7.44
C PHE A 11 -25.92 -72.99 7.89
N LEU A 12 -25.38 -74.15 7.44
CA LEU A 12 -24.01 -74.52 7.66
C LEU A 12 -23.01 -73.63 6.85
N LEU A 13 -23.40 -73.19 5.64
CA LEU A 13 -22.59 -72.24 4.85
C LEU A 13 -22.60 -70.84 5.45
N SER A 14 -23.68 -70.45 6.12
CA SER A 14 -23.74 -69.17 6.85
C SER A 14 -22.91 -69.15 8.15
N LEU A 15 -22.63 -70.28 8.73
CA LEU A 15 -21.76 -70.45 9.90
C LEU A 15 -20.25 -70.45 9.53
N PHE A 16 -19.92 -70.69 8.25
CA PHE A 16 -18.52 -70.63 7.76
C PHE A 16 -18.08 -69.25 7.20
N VAL A 17 -18.99 -68.28 7.10
CA VAL A 17 -18.60 -66.87 6.93
C VAL A 17 -18.23 -66.36 8.31
N SER A 18 -17.16 -66.86 8.89
CA SER A 18 -16.44 -66.23 9.96
C SER A 18 -15.84 -64.97 9.36
N ILE A 19 -16.59 -63.88 9.43
CA ILE A 19 -16.04 -62.55 9.25
C ILE A 19 -14.91 -62.48 10.26
N SER A 20 -13.69 -62.48 9.78
CA SER A 20 -12.52 -62.08 10.57
C SER A 20 -12.76 -60.64 10.93
N ALA A 21 -13.48 -60.39 12.04
CA ALA A 21 -13.58 -59.08 12.62
C ALA A 21 -12.20 -58.69 13.11
N SER A 22 -11.40 -58.12 12.22
CA SER A 22 -10.17 -57.46 12.63
C SER A 22 -10.57 -56.40 13.66
N ALA A 23 -10.06 -56.53 14.85
CA ALA A 23 -10.35 -55.60 15.92
C ALA A 23 -9.79 -54.22 15.48
N GLN A 24 -10.67 -53.25 15.34
CA GLN A 24 -10.31 -51.89 14.90
C GLN A 24 -10.62 -50.89 15.98
N ILE A 25 -9.73 -49.87 16.10
CA ILE A 25 -9.97 -48.71 16.93
C ILE A 25 -10.61 -47.66 16.06
N LYS A 26 -11.77 -47.17 16.46
CA LYS A 26 -12.50 -46.06 15.81
C LYS A 26 -12.66 -44.91 16.76
N GLY A 27 -12.85 -43.73 16.22
CA GLY A 27 -13.11 -42.53 17.02
C GLY A 27 -13.28 -41.29 16.18
N VAL A 28 -13.57 -40.19 16.85
CA VAL A 28 -13.69 -38.87 16.26
C VAL A 28 -12.59 -37.98 16.80
N ILE A 29 -11.96 -37.24 15.90
CA ILE A 29 -10.95 -36.24 16.24
C ILE A 29 -11.60 -34.88 16.12
N THR A 30 -11.54 -34.09 17.19
CA THR A 30 -12.10 -32.75 17.23
C THR A 30 -11.07 -31.75 17.68
N ASP A 31 -11.24 -30.49 17.30
CA ASP A 31 -10.51 -29.38 17.85
C ASP A 31 -10.82 -29.21 19.34
N SER A 32 -9.80 -28.95 20.16
CA SER A 32 -9.96 -28.85 21.61
C SER A 32 -10.74 -27.63 22.06
N LEU A 33 -10.82 -26.57 21.23
CA LEU A 33 -11.49 -25.30 21.53
C LEU A 33 -12.86 -25.21 20.87
N THR A 34 -12.92 -25.44 19.56
CA THR A 34 -14.16 -25.29 18.79
C THR A 34 -15.06 -26.52 18.89
N ASN A 35 -14.53 -27.70 19.28
CA ASN A 35 -15.16 -29.01 19.22
C ASN A 35 -15.59 -29.41 17.79
N GLU A 36 -15.14 -28.71 16.76
CA GLU A 36 -15.40 -29.09 15.37
C GLU A 36 -14.62 -30.35 14.97
N PRO A 37 -15.18 -31.20 14.11
CA PRO A 37 -14.50 -32.39 13.64
C PRO A 37 -13.31 -32.00 12.74
N LEU A 38 -12.19 -32.68 12.95
CA LEU A 38 -10.94 -32.42 12.22
C LEU A 38 -10.72 -33.47 11.13
N MET A 39 -10.73 -33.00 9.87
CA MET A 39 -10.44 -33.84 8.71
C MET A 39 -8.94 -33.97 8.43
N TYR A 40 -8.53 -35.05 7.77
CA TYR A 40 -7.17 -35.31 7.31
C TYR A 40 -6.11 -35.36 8.44
N ILE A 41 -6.52 -35.68 9.66
CA ILE A 41 -5.59 -35.97 10.75
C ILE A 41 -4.94 -37.34 10.52
N THR A 42 -3.64 -37.39 10.45
CA THR A 42 -2.88 -38.66 10.37
C THR A 42 -2.91 -39.32 11.73
N VAL A 43 -3.37 -40.59 11.76
CA VAL A 43 -3.41 -41.45 12.94
C VAL A 43 -2.51 -42.63 12.67
N GLN A 44 -1.39 -42.75 13.38
CA GLN A 44 -0.43 -43.84 13.12
C GLN A 44 0.15 -44.40 14.42
N TYR A 45 0.56 -45.67 14.36
CA TYR A 45 1.36 -46.28 15.43
C TYR A 45 2.79 -45.73 15.37
N GLU A 46 3.31 -45.35 16.52
CA GLU A 46 4.63 -44.70 16.60
C GLU A 46 5.74 -45.54 15.97
N GLY A 47 6.47 -44.96 15.01
CA GLY A 47 7.60 -45.58 14.34
C GLY A 47 7.28 -46.76 13.41
N LYS A 48 6.00 -47.01 13.10
CA LYS A 48 5.59 -48.22 12.34
C LYS A 48 4.99 -47.98 10.95
N GLY A 49 4.72 -46.71 10.59
CA GLY A 49 4.19 -46.33 9.26
C GLY A 49 2.81 -46.91 8.92
N VAL A 50 2.09 -47.51 9.88
CA VAL A 50 0.77 -48.08 9.71
C VAL A 50 -0.24 -47.24 10.48
N GLY A 51 -1.29 -46.80 9.80
CA GLY A 51 -2.32 -45.98 10.42
C GLY A 51 -3.49 -45.67 9.51
N GLY A 52 -4.25 -44.66 9.79
CA GLY A 52 -5.38 -44.15 9.03
C GLY A 52 -5.39 -42.64 8.98
N ILE A 53 -6.36 -42.10 8.25
CA ILE A 53 -6.57 -40.64 8.15
C ILE A 53 -8.03 -40.35 8.51
N SER A 54 -8.30 -39.26 9.25
CA SER A 54 -9.69 -38.88 9.54
C SER A 54 -10.41 -38.32 8.31
N ASN A 55 -11.69 -38.66 8.18
CA ASN A 55 -12.58 -38.18 7.12
C ASN A 55 -13.11 -36.75 7.43
N ALA A 56 -14.00 -36.24 6.57
CA ALA A 56 -14.61 -34.90 6.72
C ALA A 56 -15.40 -34.71 8.03
N ASN A 57 -15.88 -35.80 8.66
CA ASN A 57 -16.55 -35.77 9.94
C ASN A 57 -15.60 -36.00 11.14
N GLY A 58 -14.28 -35.94 10.90
CA GLY A 58 -13.28 -36.25 11.91
C GLY A 58 -13.15 -37.68 12.31
N GLU A 59 -13.91 -38.61 11.68
CA GLU A 59 -13.92 -40.03 12.02
C GLU A 59 -12.68 -40.73 11.46
N TYR A 60 -12.06 -41.56 12.26
CA TYR A 60 -10.90 -42.36 11.86
C TYR A 60 -11.06 -43.82 12.26
N GLN A 61 -10.32 -44.66 11.61
CA GLN A 61 -10.32 -46.09 11.85
C GLN A 61 -8.90 -46.65 11.63
N VAL A 62 -8.40 -47.41 12.63
CA VAL A 62 -7.07 -48.02 12.60
C VAL A 62 -7.14 -49.43 13.09
N GLU A 63 -6.48 -50.37 12.41
CA GLU A 63 -6.41 -51.77 12.81
C GLU A 63 -5.61 -51.96 14.10
N THR A 64 -6.13 -52.75 15.04
CA THR A 64 -5.37 -53.14 16.23
C THR A 64 -4.31 -54.17 15.91
N ARG A 65 -3.10 -53.97 16.41
CA ARG A 65 -2.02 -54.94 16.29
C ARG A 65 -1.44 -55.28 17.67
N LYS A 66 -1.22 -56.51 17.94
CA LYS A 66 -0.74 -57.02 19.23
C LYS A 66 0.66 -56.46 19.49
N GLY A 67 0.84 -55.81 20.66
CA GLY A 67 2.12 -55.19 21.04
C GLY A 67 2.33 -53.77 20.51
N TRP A 68 1.30 -53.15 19.91
CA TRP A 68 1.33 -51.77 19.48
C TRP A 68 0.31 -50.96 20.30
N ASP A 69 0.82 -50.21 21.30
CA ASP A 69 0.02 -49.63 22.37
C ASP A 69 0.03 -48.09 22.38
N GLU A 70 0.62 -47.45 21.39
CA GLU A 70 0.63 -46.02 21.30
C GLU A 70 0.27 -45.49 19.90
N LEU A 71 -0.78 -44.66 19.82
CA LEU A 71 -1.20 -43.97 18.61
C LEU A 71 -0.76 -42.51 18.69
N THR A 72 -0.20 -42.05 17.57
CA THR A 72 0.19 -40.66 17.35
C THR A 72 -0.84 -40.01 16.40
N PHE A 73 -1.36 -38.86 16.81
CA PHE A 73 -2.29 -38.04 16.05
C PHE A 73 -1.56 -36.77 15.62
N SER A 74 -1.42 -36.55 14.33
CA SER A 74 -0.69 -35.40 13.78
C SER A 74 -1.35 -34.80 12.57
N ALA A 75 -1.32 -33.48 12.47
CA ALA A 75 -1.68 -32.71 11.29
C ALA A 75 -1.00 -31.35 11.32
N VAL A 76 -0.89 -30.74 10.16
CA VAL A 76 -0.39 -29.36 10.05
C VAL A 76 -1.39 -28.42 10.74
N GLY A 77 -0.92 -27.60 11.68
CA GLY A 77 -1.76 -26.68 12.46
C GLY A 77 -2.18 -27.21 13.82
N TYR A 78 -1.79 -28.44 14.19
CA TYR A 78 -2.15 -29.06 15.47
C TYR A 78 -0.95 -29.64 16.19
N ILE A 79 -0.94 -29.49 17.51
CA ILE A 79 0.09 -30.11 18.35
C ILE A 79 -0.07 -31.63 18.25
N THR A 80 1.01 -32.31 17.83
CA THR A 80 1.04 -33.75 17.78
C THR A 80 0.73 -34.37 19.13
N LYS A 81 -0.27 -35.23 19.20
CA LYS A 81 -0.70 -35.91 20.41
C LYS A 81 -0.44 -37.40 20.38
N LYS A 82 0.24 -37.90 21.37
CA LYS A 82 0.47 -39.33 21.58
C LYS A 82 -0.48 -39.88 22.64
N VAL A 83 -1.14 -40.98 22.37
CA VAL A 83 -2.10 -41.58 23.27
C VAL A 83 -1.80 -43.07 23.43
N LYS A 84 -1.48 -43.46 24.66
CA LYS A 84 -1.32 -44.88 25.02
C LYS A 84 -2.67 -45.60 25.08
N LEU A 85 -2.73 -46.72 24.40
CA LEU A 85 -3.94 -47.54 24.32
C LEU A 85 -4.04 -48.47 25.54
N LYS A 86 -5.22 -48.54 26.13
CA LYS A 86 -5.50 -49.53 27.13
C LYS A 86 -5.91 -50.86 26.44
N PRO A 87 -5.55 -52.04 27.00
CA PRO A 87 -6.00 -53.30 26.41
C PRO A 87 -7.51 -53.33 26.25
N GLY A 88 -7.99 -53.67 25.03
CA GLY A 88 -9.43 -53.72 24.71
C GLY A 88 -10.06 -52.41 24.23
N THR A 89 -9.30 -51.34 24.04
CA THR A 89 -9.82 -50.08 23.49
C THR A 89 -10.38 -50.30 22.07
N ARG A 90 -11.66 -50.02 21.86
CA ARG A 90 -12.35 -50.07 20.54
C ARG A 90 -12.78 -48.71 20.04
N VAL A 91 -13.03 -47.76 20.96
CA VAL A 91 -13.40 -46.37 20.64
C VAL A 91 -12.47 -45.43 21.37
N LEU A 92 -11.86 -44.51 20.62
CA LEU A 92 -10.95 -43.51 21.17
C LEU A 92 -11.22 -42.16 20.51
N ASN A 93 -11.94 -41.30 21.18
CA ASN A 93 -12.12 -39.90 20.73
C ASN A 93 -10.96 -39.04 21.25
N VAL A 94 -10.41 -38.20 20.34
CA VAL A 94 -9.21 -37.41 20.62
C VAL A 94 -9.51 -35.96 20.34
N LYS A 95 -9.12 -35.09 21.27
CA LYS A 95 -9.10 -33.65 21.06
C LYS A 95 -7.68 -33.22 20.78
N LEU A 96 -7.47 -32.54 19.65
CA LEU A 96 -6.21 -31.93 19.27
C LEU A 96 -6.25 -30.43 19.56
N GLN A 97 -5.17 -29.93 20.07
CA GLN A 97 -4.99 -28.50 20.30
C GLN A 97 -4.34 -27.86 19.09
N SER A 98 -4.92 -26.76 18.58
CA SER A 98 -4.31 -26.00 17.51
C SER A 98 -2.93 -25.49 17.93
N ASP A 99 -1.96 -25.61 17.04
CA ASP A 99 -0.60 -25.09 17.24
C ASP A 99 -0.60 -23.54 17.27
N ASP A 100 -1.66 -22.91 16.75
CA ASP A 100 -1.85 -21.47 16.70
C ASP A 100 -2.02 -20.84 18.11
N ILE A 101 -2.38 -21.64 19.12
CA ILE A 101 -2.53 -21.15 20.52
C ILE A 101 -1.18 -20.95 21.22
N MET A 102 -0.15 -21.62 20.75
CA MET A 102 1.21 -21.46 21.29
C MET A 102 1.95 -20.25 20.71
N LEU A 103 1.38 -19.54 19.73
CA LEU A 103 1.99 -18.35 19.10
C LEU A 103 1.92 -17.09 19.98
N SER A 104 1.19 -17.11 21.11
CA SER A 104 1.25 -16.07 22.11
C SER A 104 2.52 -16.22 22.93
N GLU A 105 3.56 -15.47 22.56
CA GLU A 105 4.85 -15.38 23.26
C GLU A 105 5.66 -16.69 23.25
N VAL A 106 6.35 -16.93 22.13
CA VAL A 106 7.50 -17.85 22.18
C VAL A 106 8.55 -17.22 23.08
N VAL A 107 8.38 -17.37 24.39
CA VAL A 107 9.45 -17.20 25.36
C VAL A 107 10.34 -18.43 25.23
N VAL A 108 11.18 -18.45 24.20
CA VAL A 108 12.34 -19.33 24.22
C VAL A 108 13.14 -18.90 25.44
N LYS A 109 13.02 -19.63 26.55
CA LYS A 109 13.97 -19.56 27.65
C LYS A 109 15.17 -20.45 27.26
N PRO A 110 16.19 -19.91 26.59
CA PRO A 110 17.38 -20.68 26.31
C PRO A 110 18.03 -21.00 27.63
N LYS A 111 18.56 -22.21 27.79
CA LYS A 111 19.64 -22.46 28.71
C LYS A 111 20.63 -21.30 28.55
N LYS A 112 21.23 -20.80 29.65
CA LYS A 112 22.07 -19.60 29.74
C LYS A 112 23.31 -19.52 28.85
N GLU A 113 23.36 -20.26 27.75
CA GLU A 113 24.43 -20.17 26.76
C GLU A 113 24.18 -19.02 25.80
N LYS A 114 25.22 -18.17 25.63
CA LYS A 114 25.18 -17.05 24.72
C LYS A 114 25.05 -17.58 23.28
N TYR A 115 23.97 -17.20 22.56
CA TYR A 115 23.77 -17.61 21.17
C TYR A 115 25.01 -17.31 20.32
N SER A 116 25.52 -18.32 19.64
CA SER A 116 26.62 -18.21 18.68
C SER A 116 26.13 -18.64 17.29
N ARG A 117 26.62 -18.00 16.26
CA ARG A 117 26.40 -18.45 14.87
C ARG A 117 27.47 -19.43 14.41
N LYS A 118 28.65 -19.40 15.04
CA LYS A 118 29.75 -20.30 14.71
C LYS A 118 29.46 -21.69 15.27
N ASN A 119 29.61 -22.70 14.46
CA ASN A 119 29.36 -24.11 14.82
C ASN A 119 27.94 -24.39 15.36
N ASN A 120 26.95 -23.65 14.85
CA ASN A 120 25.55 -23.82 15.22
C ASN A 120 24.83 -24.71 14.19
N PRO A 121 24.40 -25.92 14.57
CA PRO A 121 23.74 -26.85 13.65
C PRO A 121 22.51 -26.25 12.93
N ALA A 122 21.71 -25.43 13.64
CA ALA A 122 20.55 -24.76 13.04
C ALA A 122 20.97 -23.77 11.96
N VAL A 123 22.09 -23.06 12.15
CA VAL A 123 22.61 -22.10 11.16
C VAL A 123 23.16 -22.84 9.94
N GLU A 124 23.89 -23.94 10.14
CA GLU A 124 24.42 -24.75 9.03
C GLU A 124 23.29 -25.39 8.21
N PHE A 125 22.24 -25.86 8.87
CA PHE A 125 21.05 -26.35 8.20
C PHE A 125 20.36 -25.25 7.41
N MET A 126 20.16 -24.07 7.98
CA MET A 126 19.52 -22.93 7.31
C MET A 126 20.34 -22.40 6.13
N LYS A 127 21.68 -22.51 6.14
CA LYS A 127 22.48 -22.18 4.95
C LYS A 127 22.09 -23.06 3.75
N LYS A 128 21.92 -24.38 3.97
CA LYS A 128 21.46 -25.30 2.93
C LYS A 128 20.06 -24.97 2.41
N VAL A 129 19.14 -24.62 3.31
CA VAL A 129 17.79 -24.15 2.92
C VAL A 129 17.87 -22.90 2.02
N ILE A 130 18.70 -21.92 2.40
CA ILE A 130 18.87 -20.66 1.65
C ILE A 130 19.56 -20.89 0.30
N GLU A 131 20.54 -21.81 0.24
CA GLU A 131 21.23 -22.16 -1.00
C GLU A 131 20.28 -22.84 -2.00
N ASN A 132 19.41 -23.73 -1.52
CA ASN A 132 18.50 -24.50 -2.38
C ASN A 132 17.20 -23.74 -2.75
N LYS A 133 16.85 -22.68 -2.03
CA LYS A 133 15.57 -21.98 -2.20
C LYS A 133 15.31 -21.48 -3.64
N LYS A 134 16.36 -21.20 -4.41
CA LYS A 134 16.20 -20.70 -5.78
C LYS A 134 15.55 -21.75 -6.68
N ALA A 135 15.96 -23.00 -6.55
CA ALA A 135 15.39 -24.10 -7.34
C ALA A 135 13.91 -24.37 -7.02
N LEU A 136 13.44 -23.93 -5.86
CA LEU A 136 12.06 -24.12 -5.38
C LEU A 136 11.12 -22.96 -5.73
N LYS A 137 11.62 -21.93 -6.41
CA LYS A 137 10.78 -20.80 -6.86
C LYS A 137 9.97 -21.17 -8.10
N LEU A 138 8.68 -20.83 -8.09
CA LEU A 138 7.81 -21.03 -9.25
C LEU A 138 8.32 -20.30 -10.50
N GLU A 139 8.94 -19.13 -10.34
CA GLU A 139 9.44 -18.29 -11.44
C GLU A 139 10.66 -18.88 -12.15
N GLU A 140 11.22 -19.98 -11.67
CA GLU A 140 12.26 -20.73 -12.38
C GLU A 140 11.67 -21.61 -13.50
N ASN A 141 10.38 -21.94 -13.44
CA ASN A 141 9.67 -22.61 -14.53
C ASN A 141 9.45 -21.65 -15.71
N ASP A 142 9.44 -22.18 -16.93
CA ASP A 142 9.19 -21.37 -18.15
C ASP A 142 7.77 -20.83 -18.19
N TYR A 143 6.81 -21.63 -17.74
CA TYR A 143 5.40 -21.27 -17.59
C TYR A 143 4.85 -21.85 -16.30
N TYR A 144 3.91 -21.14 -15.70
CA TYR A 144 3.01 -21.71 -14.70
C TYR A 144 1.67 -20.99 -14.73
N GLN A 145 0.64 -21.70 -14.28
CA GLN A 145 -0.66 -21.12 -13.96
C GLN A 145 -1.26 -21.84 -12.76
N TYR A 146 -2.10 -21.14 -12.02
CA TYR A 146 -2.85 -21.68 -10.89
C TYR A 146 -4.15 -20.91 -10.67
N GLN A 147 -5.10 -21.57 -9.98
CA GLN A 147 -6.32 -20.95 -9.46
C GLN A 147 -6.05 -20.48 -8.03
N LYS A 148 -6.58 -19.29 -7.69
CA LYS A 148 -6.49 -18.70 -6.36
C LYS A 148 -7.89 -18.34 -5.89
N TYR A 149 -8.31 -18.91 -4.74
CA TYR A 149 -9.47 -18.47 -4.00
C TYR A 149 -9.04 -17.75 -2.75
N GLU A 150 -9.57 -16.56 -2.52
CA GLU A 150 -9.27 -15.71 -1.35
C GLU A 150 -10.57 -15.31 -0.66
N LYS A 151 -10.64 -15.54 0.65
CA LYS A 151 -11.70 -15.05 1.53
C LYS A 151 -11.09 -14.09 2.55
N MET A 152 -11.54 -12.85 2.54
CA MET A 152 -11.15 -11.82 3.51
C MET A 152 -12.36 -11.46 4.36
N LYS A 153 -12.21 -11.57 5.68
CA LYS A 153 -13.22 -11.18 6.67
C LYS A 153 -12.68 -10.04 7.52
N MET A 154 -13.45 -8.96 7.63
CA MET A 154 -13.17 -7.87 8.56
C MET A 154 -14.18 -7.88 9.70
N SER A 155 -13.67 -7.75 10.92
CA SER A 155 -14.48 -7.79 12.14
C SER A 155 -14.03 -6.71 13.12
N LEU A 156 -14.96 -6.10 13.82
CA LEU A 156 -14.59 -5.30 14.98
C LEU A 156 -14.17 -6.24 16.11
N ASN A 157 -13.00 -6.00 16.70
CA ASN A 157 -12.52 -6.75 17.85
C ASN A 157 -12.77 -5.99 19.16
N ASP A 158 -12.29 -6.50 20.29
CA ASP A 158 -12.54 -5.95 21.62
C ASP A 158 -14.03 -5.89 22.03
N VAL A 159 -14.85 -6.75 21.45
CA VAL A 159 -16.21 -6.97 21.91
C VAL A 159 -16.13 -7.77 23.20
N THR A 160 -16.57 -7.18 24.34
CA THR A 160 -16.58 -7.85 25.63
C THR A 160 -18.02 -8.03 26.13
N PRO A 161 -18.31 -9.00 27.02
CA PRO A 161 -19.64 -9.16 27.60
C PRO A 161 -20.18 -7.86 28.19
N ASP A 162 -19.34 -7.09 28.89
CA ASP A 162 -19.73 -5.79 29.46
C ASP A 162 -20.11 -4.75 28.40
N LYS A 163 -19.44 -4.75 27.26
CA LYS A 163 -19.78 -3.85 26.13
C LYS A 163 -21.09 -4.27 25.48
N MET A 164 -21.40 -5.56 25.43
CA MET A 164 -22.64 -6.08 24.87
C MET A 164 -23.90 -5.64 25.68
N GLU A 165 -23.73 -5.28 26.94
CA GLU A 165 -24.82 -4.76 27.79
C GLU A 165 -24.94 -3.22 27.75
N LYS A 166 -24.16 -2.54 26.91
CA LYS A 166 -24.08 -1.08 26.81
C LYS A 166 -24.20 -0.60 25.37
N GLY A 167 -24.48 0.70 25.21
CA GLY A 167 -24.38 1.40 23.91
C GLY A 167 -25.26 0.76 22.83
N ILE A 168 -24.70 0.62 21.65
CA ILE A 168 -25.38 0.12 20.45
C ILE A 168 -25.84 -1.34 20.60
N TYR A 169 -25.10 -2.17 21.28
CA TYR A 169 -25.42 -3.58 21.54
C TYR A 169 -26.64 -3.74 22.43
N LYS A 170 -26.80 -2.88 23.43
CA LYS A 170 -28.00 -2.86 24.29
C LYS A 170 -29.19 -2.31 23.53
N LYS A 171 -29.00 -1.26 22.72
CA LYS A 171 -30.09 -0.60 21.99
C LYS A 171 -30.63 -1.44 20.84
N PHE A 172 -29.77 -2.23 20.18
CA PHE A 172 -30.10 -3.05 19.02
C PHE A 172 -29.60 -4.47 19.22
N SER A 173 -30.48 -5.38 19.69
CA SER A 173 -30.11 -6.75 20.09
C SER A 173 -29.51 -7.58 18.95
N PHE A 174 -29.86 -7.28 17.70
CA PHE A 174 -29.33 -8.03 16.54
C PHE A 174 -27.82 -7.92 16.36
N PHE A 175 -27.15 -6.91 16.98
CA PHE A 175 -25.69 -6.89 17.02
C PHE A 175 -25.12 -8.03 17.86
N LYS A 176 -25.81 -8.42 18.94
CA LYS A 176 -25.40 -9.56 19.78
C LYS A 176 -25.47 -10.86 18.98
N ASP A 177 -26.49 -11.00 18.12
CA ASP A 177 -26.68 -12.18 17.27
C ASP A 177 -25.55 -12.37 16.26
N GLN A 178 -24.91 -11.29 15.83
CA GLN A 178 -23.81 -11.29 14.87
C GLN A 178 -22.45 -11.53 15.51
N VAL A 179 -22.30 -11.33 16.82
CA VAL A 179 -21.02 -11.57 17.54
C VAL A 179 -20.66 -13.05 17.48
N GLU A 180 -19.40 -13.35 17.21
CA GLU A 180 -18.82 -14.69 17.24
C GLU A 180 -17.45 -14.67 17.95
N VAL A 181 -16.90 -15.85 18.23
CA VAL A 181 -15.55 -16.01 18.74
C VAL A 181 -14.63 -16.26 17.57
N SER A 182 -13.59 -15.46 17.45
CA SER A 182 -12.56 -15.65 16.42
C SER A 182 -11.82 -16.98 16.68
N PRO A 183 -11.77 -17.88 15.70
CA PRO A 183 -11.05 -19.15 15.86
C PRO A 183 -9.54 -18.97 15.94
N LYS A 184 -9.04 -17.80 15.49
CA LYS A 184 -7.60 -17.49 15.43
C LYS A 184 -7.11 -16.77 16.69
N THR A 185 -7.88 -15.80 17.20
CA THR A 185 -7.49 -14.98 18.34
C THR A 185 -8.20 -15.33 19.65
N ASN A 186 -9.20 -16.20 19.58
CA ASN A 186 -10.07 -16.59 20.70
C ASN A 186 -10.77 -15.40 21.39
N LYS A 187 -10.91 -14.27 20.67
CA LYS A 187 -11.60 -13.07 21.12
C LYS A 187 -12.98 -12.99 20.52
N MET A 188 -13.90 -12.35 21.25
CA MET A 188 -15.21 -12.03 20.69
C MET A 188 -15.07 -10.93 19.64
N ILE A 189 -15.58 -11.18 18.45
CA ILE A 189 -15.53 -10.29 17.29
C ILE A 189 -16.92 -10.07 16.72
N LEU A 190 -17.11 -8.93 16.05
CA LEU A 190 -18.31 -8.62 15.30
C LEU A 190 -17.94 -8.52 13.82
N PRO A 191 -18.22 -9.53 13.00
CA PRO A 191 -18.01 -9.45 11.56
C PRO A 191 -18.81 -8.31 10.94
N ILE A 192 -18.14 -7.50 10.11
CA ILE A 192 -18.71 -6.30 9.46
C ILE A 192 -18.53 -6.31 7.95
N SER A 193 -17.65 -7.15 7.41
CA SER A 193 -17.45 -7.30 5.98
C SER A 193 -16.83 -8.63 5.63
N ILE A 194 -17.23 -9.17 4.48
CA ILE A 194 -16.68 -10.37 3.87
C ILE A 194 -16.49 -10.10 2.39
N LYS A 195 -15.31 -10.44 1.91
CA LYS A 195 -14.98 -10.36 0.49
C LYS A 195 -14.42 -11.70 0.04
N GLU A 196 -14.94 -12.23 -1.05
CA GLU A 196 -14.44 -13.41 -1.72
C GLU A 196 -13.94 -13.03 -3.11
N THR A 197 -12.80 -13.58 -3.50
CA THR A 197 -12.22 -13.34 -4.82
C THR A 197 -11.73 -14.68 -5.39
N ALA A 198 -12.15 -15.00 -6.60
CA ALA A 198 -11.64 -16.12 -7.38
C ALA A 198 -10.84 -15.56 -8.55
N SER A 199 -9.61 -16.01 -8.71
CA SER A 199 -8.73 -15.51 -9.77
C SER A 199 -7.81 -16.60 -10.30
N LYS A 200 -7.36 -16.42 -11.54
CA LYS A 200 -6.38 -17.25 -12.21
C LYS A 200 -5.12 -16.44 -12.44
N THR A 201 -3.97 -16.95 -11.99
CA THR A 201 -2.67 -16.36 -12.28
C THR A 201 -1.98 -17.15 -13.37
N ILE A 202 -1.40 -16.45 -14.34
CA ILE A 202 -0.60 -17.02 -15.44
C ILE A 202 0.75 -16.32 -15.49
N PHE A 203 1.79 -17.09 -15.72
CA PHE A 203 3.17 -16.60 -15.78
C PHE A 203 3.92 -17.18 -16.97
N ARG A 204 4.81 -16.38 -17.53
CA ARG A 204 5.79 -16.75 -18.55
C ARG A 204 7.15 -16.12 -18.20
N LYS A 205 8.24 -16.93 -18.27
CA LYS A 205 9.59 -16.50 -17.94
C LYS A 205 10.20 -15.60 -19.03
N ASN A 206 10.01 -15.95 -20.29
CA ASN A 206 10.63 -15.23 -21.43
C ASN A 206 9.64 -14.90 -22.55
N PRO A 207 9.42 -13.60 -22.87
CA PRO A 207 9.73 -12.44 -22.02
C PRO A 207 8.91 -12.46 -20.74
N LYS A 208 9.51 -12.08 -19.62
CA LYS A 208 8.87 -12.17 -18.29
C LYS A 208 7.54 -11.41 -18.27
N SER A 209 6.48 -12.11 -17.95
CA SER A 209 5.13 -11.56 -17.83
C SER A 209 4.31 -12.37 -16.85
N GLU A 210 3.64 -11.69 -15.96
CA GLU A 210 2.67 -12.28 -15.03
C GLU A 210 1.35 -11.52 -15.13
N LYS A 211 0.25 -12.27 -15.14
CA LYS A 211 -1.10 -11.71 -15.21
C LYS A 211 -2.01 -12.42 -14.22
N THR A 212 -2.82 -11.65 -13.52
CA THR A 212 -3.89 -12.17 -12.66
C THR A 212 -5.23 -11.82 -13.28
N ILE A 213 -6.04 -12.81 -13.58
CA ILE A 213 -7.39 -12.67 -14.13
C ILE A 213 -8.38 -12.87 -13.00
N ILE A 214 -9.09 -11.83 -12.60
CA ILE A 214 -10.16 -11.91 -11.60
C ILE A 214 -11.41 -12.42 -12.30
N GLU A 215 -11.76 -13.66 -12.02
CA GLU A 215 -12.90 -14.36 -12.63
C GLU A 215 -14.19 -14.10 -11.87
N GLY A 216 -14.11 -14.00 -10.54
CA GLY A 216 -15.26 -13.74 -9.67
C GLY A 216 -14.89 -12.91 -8.45
N MET A 217 -15.77 -12.00 -8.05
CA MET A 217 -15.64 -11.22 -6.82
C MET A 217 -17.01 -11.04 -6.19
N ASN A 218 -17.10 -11.32 -4.90
CA ASN A 218 -18.27 -11.09 -4.07
C ASN A 218 -17.85 -10.32 -2.83
N SER A 219 -18.53 -9.22 -2.52
CA SER A 219 -18.25 -8.42 -1.32
C SER A 219 -19.56 -8.04 -0.67
N THR A 220 -19.69 -8.33 0.62
CA THR A 220 -20.86 -8.03 1.43
C THR A 220 -20.42 -7.39 2.74
N GLY A 221 -21.02 -6.28 3.10
CA GLY A 221 -20.73 -5.64 4.38
C GLY A 221 -20.48 -4.14 4.28
N ILE A 222 -19.71 -3.60 5.21
CA ILE A 222 -19.47 -2.16 5.33
C ILE A 222 -18.79 -1.55 4.10
N GLU A 223 -18.03 -2.34 3.33
CA GLU A 223 -17.39 -1.89 2.09
C GLU A 223 -18.41 -1.40 1.06
N GLU A 224 -19.62 -1.94 1.08
CA GLU A 224 -20.69 -1.51 0.16
C GLU A 224 -21.10 -0.05 0.36
N PHE A 225 -20.85 0.52 1.55
CA PHE A 225 -21.10 1.92 1.84
C PHE A 225 -19.98 2.85 1.38
N PHE A 226 -18.79 2.31 1.16
CA PHE A 226 -17.61 3.05 0.73
C PHE A 226 -17.28 2.79 -0.75
N ASN A 227 -18.31 2.75 -1.60
CA ASN A 227 -18.20 2.52 -3.05
C ASN A 227 -17.50 3.64 -3.82
N THR A 228 -16.41 4.13 -3.29
CA THR A 228 -15.59 5.16 -3.90
C THR A 228 -14.42 4.54 -4.61
N GLY A 229 -14.72 3.96 -5.77
CA GLY A 229 -13.73 3.47 -6.71
C GLY A 229 -12.47 2.94 -6.04
N ASP A 230 -12.47 1.68 -5.69
CA ASP A 230 -11.27 0.86 -5.39
C ASP A 230 -10.26 1.41 -4.33
N MET A 231 -10.51 2.57 -3.71
CA MET A 231 -9.56 3.18 -2.77
C MET A 231 -9.33 2.31 -1.53
N LEU A 232 -10.41 1.90 -0.86
CA LEU A 232 -10.30 1.05 0.34
C LEU A 232 -9.80 -0.34 -0.04
N GLY A 233 -10.33 -0.92 -1.11
CA GLY A 233 -9.88 -2.21 -1.62
C GLY A 233 -8.41 -2.21 -2.02
N THR A 234 -7.94 -1.16 -2.68
CA THR A 234 -6.51 -1.06 -3.07
C THR A 234 -5.60 -0.83 -1.87
N ILE A 235 -6.02 -0.02 -0.89
CA ILE A 235 -5.25 0.13 0.36
C ILE A 235 -5.17 -1.21 1.08
N LEU A 236 -6.26 -1.95 1.19
CA LEU A 236 -6.27 -3.27 1.81
C LEU A 236 -5.38 -4.26 1.04
N THR A 237 -5.43 -4.25 -0.29
CA THR A 237 -4.58 -5.11 -1.12
C THR A 237 -3.09 -4.77 -0.97
N ASP A 238 -2.73 -3.50 -0.83
CA ASP A 238 -1.33 -3.10 -0.59
C ASP A 238 -0.87 -3.41 0.84
N VAL A 239 -1.74 -3.23 1.81
CA VAL A 239 -1.46 -3.56 3.22
C VAL A 239 -1.35 -5.07 3.42
N PHE A 240 -2.21 -5.86 2.75
CA PHE A 240 -2.29 -7.32 2.84
C PHE A 240 -1.85 -7.98 1.52
N SER A 241 -0.72 -7.54 0.97
CA SER A 241 -0.16 -8.13 -0.26
C SER A 241 0.16 -9.62 -0.11
N ASP A 242 0.19 -10.33 -1.22
CA ASP A 242 0.60 -11.74 -1.23
C ASP A 242 2.02 -11.90 -0.70
N ILE A 243 2.24 -12.96 0.06
CA ILE A 243 3.49 -13.23 0.76
C ILE A 243 4.16 -14.43 0.09
N ASN A 244 5.42 -14.27 -0.27
CA ASN A 244 6.26 -15.37 -0.74
C ASN A 244 7.49 -15.46 0.16
N ILE A 245 7.58 -16.49 1.00
CA ILE A 245 8.76 -16.69 1.88
C ILE A 245 10.03 -16.98 1.11
N TYR A 246 9.95 -17.47 -0.12
CA TYR A 246 11.09 -17.75 -0.98
C TYR A 246 11.75 -16.47 -1.53
N ASP A 247 11.11 -15.29 -1.41
CA ASP A 247 11.76 -14.01 -1.67
C ASP A 247 12.77 -13.65 -0.58
N ASP A 248 13.65 -12.71 -0.85
CA ASP A 248 14.62 -12.25 0.15
C ASP A 248 13.97 -11.35 1.20
N ASP A 249 13.00 -10.54 0.75
CA ASP A 249 12.21 -9.66 1.59
C ASP A 249 10.71 -9.86 1.34
N ILE A 250 9.94 -9.88 2.40
CA ILE A 250 8.48 -9.93 2.39
C ILE A 250 7.96 -8.49 2.46
N ARG A 251 7.16 -8.09 1.47
CA ARG A 251 6.49 -6.80 1.47
C ARG A 251 5.12 -6.93 2.14
N LEU A 252 4.92 -6.23 3.23
CA LEU A 252 3.70 -6.25 4.02
C LEU A 252 3.55 -4.93 4.79
N LEU A 253 2.33 -4.41 4.95
CA LEU A 253 2.06 -3.19 5.70
C LEU A 253 2.91 -2.01 5.22
N GLN A 254 3.11 -1.89 3.91
CA GLN A 254 3.96 -0.87 3.26
C GLN A 254 5.44 -0.89 3.70
N ARG A 255 5.91 -2.02 4.26
CA ARG A 255 7.27 -2.22 4.73
C ARG A 255 7.88 -3.47 4.12
N ARG A 256 9.19 -3.57 4.22
CA ARG A 256 9.93 -4.78 3.89
C ARG A 256 10.43 -5.44 5.16
N PHE A 257 10.10 -6.70 5.29
CA PHE A 257 10.56 -7.59 6.35
C PHE A 257 11.52 -8.59 5.74
N VAL A 258 12.61 -8.89 6.42
CA VAL A 258 13.55 -9.93 5.97
C VAL A 258 12.83 -11.28 6.04
N SER A 259 12.80 -12.02 4.93
CA SER A 259 12.23 -13.38 4.92
C SER A 259 13.06 -14.31 5.82
N PRO A 260 12.43 -15.23 6.55
CA PRO A 260 13.16 -16.18 7.39
C PRO A 260 14.08 -17.12 6.60
N ILE A 261 13.91 -17.22 5.30
CA ILE A 261 14.81 -17.96 4.39
C ILE A 261 15.47 -17.03 3.35
N GLY A 262 15.43 -15.70 3.55
CA GLY A 262 16.06 -14.71 2.69
C GLY A 262 17.61 -14.78 2.76
N ARG A 263 18.32 -14.27 1.75
CA ARG A 263 19.78 -14.22 1.73
C ARG A 263 20.38 -13.51 2.95
N GLY A 264 19.69 -12.49 3.46
CA GLY A 264 20.09 -11.75 4.67
C GLY A 264 19.68 -12.40 6.00
N ALA A 265 18.95 -13.50 5.96
CA ALA A 265 18.28 -14.08 7.12
C ALA A 265 19.25 -14.53 8.22
N ILE A 266 20.38 -15.18 7.87
CA ILE A 266 21.39 -15.61 8.84
C ILE A 266 21.95 -14.44 9.65
N SER A 267 22.08 -13.26 9.06
CA SER A 267 22.56 -12.06 9.76
C SER A 267 21.49 -11.39 10.60
N PHE A 268 20.22 -11.62 10.27
CA PHE A 268 19.08 -10.94 10.87
C PHE A 268 18.39 -11.75 11.97
N TYR A 269 18.29 -13.09 11.81
CA TYR A 269 17.62 -14.00 12.73
C TYR A 269 18.59 -14.84 13.57
N LYS A 270 18.11 -15.34 14.70
CA LYS A 270 18.66 -16.45 15.47
C LYS A 270 17.80 -17.67 15.17
N TYR A 271 18.44 -18.78 14.85
CA TYR A 271 17.76 -20.04 14.58
C TYR A 271 18.07 -21.06 15.67
N TYR A 272 17.05 -21.80 16.05
CA TYR A 272 17.15 -22.89 17.02
C TYR A 272 16.54 -24.13 16.41
N LEU A 273 17.28 -25.22 16.44
CA LEU A 273 16.80 -26.52 16.05
C LEU A 273 16.03 -27.11 17.22
N MET A 274 14.79 -27.49 17.01
CA MET A 274 13.89 -28.00 18.04
C MET A 274 13.88 -29.53 18.02
N ASP A 275 13.25 -30.12 17.03
CA ASP A 275 13.07 -31.56 16.87
C ASP A 275 12.95 -31.95 15.40
N THR A 276 12.75 -33.23 15.15
CA THR A 276 12.37 -33.77 13.84
C THR A 276 11.06 -34.50 14.00
N LEU A 277 10.07 -34.13 13.18
CA LEU A 277 8.73 -34.68 13.29
C LEU A 277 8.12 -34.98 11.92
N MET A 278 7.09 -35.79 11.89
CA MET A 278 6.37 -36.10 10.67
C MET A 278 5.28 -35.09 10.42
N VAL A 279 5.31 -34.43 9.25
CA VAL A 279 4.28 -33.51 8.76
C VAL A 279 3.74 -34.07 7.47
N ASP A 280 2.45 -34.41 7.41
CA ASP A 280 1.80 -35.00 6.23
C ASP A 280 2.62 -36.15 5.59
N ARG A 281 3.10 -37.09 6.40
CA ARG A 281 3.92 -38.26 6.00
C ARG A 281 5.34 -37.94 5.52
N GLN A 282 5.80 -36.71 5.65
CA GLN A 282 7.16 -36.31 5.35
C GLN A 282 7.94 -35.99 6.64
N GLU A 283 9.17 -36.49 6.75
CA GLU A 283 10.03 -36.19 7.87
C GLU A 283 10.56 -34.75 7.73
N CYS A 284 10.23 -33.87 8.68
CA CYS A 284 10.60 -32.46 8.69
C CYS A 284 11.46 -32.11 9.88
N VAL A 285 12.45 -31.28 9.63
CA VAL A 285 13.24 -30.61 10.67
C VAL A 285 12.49 -29.38 11.11
N HIS A 286 12.16 -29.31 12.38
CA HIS A 286 11.48 -28.16 12.99
C HIS A 286 12.50 -27.17 13.53
N LEU A 287 12.46 -25.95 13.06
CA LEU A 287 13.28 -24.84 13.51
C LEU A 287 12.41 -23.69 14.04
N THR A 288 12.90 -23.01 15.04
CA THR A 288 12.35 -21.72 15.51
C THR A 288 13.30 -20.61 15.10
N PHE A 289 12.74 -19.47 14.68
CA PHE A 289 13.53 -18.28 14.35
C PHE A 289 12.98 -17.05 15.08
N VAL A 290 13.89 -16.16 15.52
CA VAL A 290 13.56 -14.90 16.16
C VAL A 290 14.53 -13.81 15.70
N PRO A 291 14.11 -12.55 15.53
CA PRO A 291 15.03 -11.46 15.19
C PRO A 291 16.12 -11.31 16.24
N GLN A 292 17.33 -10.91 15.86
CA GLN A 292 18.40 -10.62 16.83
C GLN A 292 18.05 -9.48 17.76
N ASN A 293 17.40 -8.46 17.22
CA ASN A 293 16.78 -7.38 18.00
C ASN A 293 15.26 -7.49 17.85
N PRO A 294 14.51 -7.76 18.92
CA PRO A 294 13.05 -7.94 18.85
C PRO A 294 12.27 -6.71 18.39
N GLN A 295 12.90 -5.57 18.25
CA GLN A 295 12.28 -4.31 17.80
C GLN A 295 12.54 -4.01 16.35
N ASP A 296 13.46 -4.74 15.69
CA ASP A 296 13.65 -4.64 14.26
C ASP A 296 12.44 -5.26 13.53
N PHE A 297 12.17 -4.81 12.31
CA PHE A 297 11.06 -5.31 11.49
C PHE A 297 11.36 -6.72 11.01
N GLY A 298 10.98 -7.70 11.80
CA GLY A 298 11.18 -9.11 11.55
C GLY A 298 10.12 -9.95 12.25
N PHE A 299 9.93 -11.16 11.76
CA PHE A 299 8.99 -12.11 12.32
C PHE A 299 9.65 -13.00 13.38
N THR A 300 8.85 -13.51 14.27
CA THR A 300 9.18 -14.71 15.05
C THR A 300 8.35 -15.86 14.51
N GLY A 301 8.83 -17.10 14.59
CA GLY A 301 8.02 -18.22 14.11
C GLY A 301 8.75 -19.52 14.00
N HIS A 302 8.16 -20.42 13.22
CA HIS A 302 8.60 -21.79 13.03
C HIS A 302 8.73 -22.12 11.55
N LEU A 303 9.73 -22.90 11.22
CA LEU A 303 9.94 -23.50 9.90
C LEU A 303 9.94 -25.02 10.05
N TYR A 304 9.19 -25.67 9.20
CA TYR A 304 9.17 -27.12 9.05
C TYR A 304 9.75 -27.43 7.67
N VAL A 305 10.99 -27.87 7.67
CA VAL A 305 11.77 -28.09 6.44
C VAL A 305 11.92 -29.60 6.20
N VAL A 306 11.56 -30.05 5.01
CA VAL A 306 11.65 -31.47 4.66
C VAL A 306 13.10 -31.92 4.77
N LYS A 307 13.32 -33.08 5.39
CA LYS A 307 14.63 -33.68 5.64
C LYS A 307 15.03 -34.53 4.45
N ASP A 308 15.19 -33.89 3.30
CA ASP A 308 15.66 -34.53 2.07
C ASP A 308 16.69 -33.63 1.36
N SER A 309 17.04 -33.93 0.13
CA SER A 309 17.99 -33.15 -0.67
C SER A 309 17.42 -31.82 -1.17
N THR A 310 16.11 -31.61 -1.13
CA THR A 310 15.46 -30.38 -1.59
C THR A 310 15.52 -29.26 -0.57
N TYR A 311 15.54 -29.60 0.74
CA TYR A 311 15.42 -28.64 1.84
C TYR A 311 14.19 -27.71 1.70
N ALA A 312 13.10 -28.23 1.12
CA ALA A 312 11.88 -27.47 0.89
C ALA A 312 11.17 -27.15 2.21
N VAL A 313 10.55 -25.98 2.30
CA VAL A 313 9.71 -25.63 3.44
C VAL A 313 8.33 -26.25 3.23
N LYS A 314 7.92 -27.14 4.13
CA LYS A 314 6.60 -27.76 4.13
C LYS A 314 5.54 -26.85 4.78
N LYS A 315 5.94 -26.20 5.88
CA LYS A 315 5.11 -25.23 6.61
C LYS A 315 5.99 -24.10 7.17
N CYS A 316 5.45 -22.90 7.12
CA CYS A 316 6.04 -21.73 7.78
C CYS A 316 4.97 -21.03 8.62
N THR A 317 5.28 -20.73 9.87
CA THR A 317 4.49 -19.81 10.69
C THR A 317 5.30 -18.57 10.99
N MET A 318 4.68 -17.39 10.84
CA MET A 318 5.32 -16.12 11.09
C MET A 318 4.39 -15.26 11.94
N ASN A 319 4.91 -14.78 13.07
CA ASN A 319 4.20 -13.89 13.97
C ASN A 319 4.94 -12.55 14.08
N LEU A 320 4.20 -11.46 14.07
CA LEU A 320 4.73 -10.12 14.29
C LEU A 320 4.26 -9.62 15.67
N PRO A 321 5.06 -9.81 16.72
CA PRO A 321 4.63 -9.49 18.08
C PRO A 321 4.51 -7.98 18.30
N LYS A 322 3.67 -7.58 19.24
CA LYS A 322 3.42 -6.18 19.64
C LYS A 322 4.70 -5.37 19.97
N LYS A 323 5.79 -6.05 20.33
CA LYS A 323 7.10 -5.42 20.62
C LYS A 323 7.77 -4.87 19.36
N THR A 324 7.43 -5.40 18.20
CA THR A 324 7.91 -4.91 16.90
C THR A 324 7.41 -3.49 16.66
N GLY A 325 8.22 -2.65 16.07
CA GLY A 325 7.92 -1.23 15.89
C GLY A 325 6.79 -0.88 14.92
N VAL A 326 6.02 -1.84 14.42
CA VAL A 326 4.92 -1.61 13.47
C VAL A 326 3.74 -0.93 14.18
N ASN A 327 3.21 0.12 13.55
CA ASN A 327 2.12 0.89 14.13
C ASN A 327 0.79 0.20 13.89
N PHE A 328 -0.16 0.48 14.76
CA PHE A 328 -1.54 0.01 14.70
C PHE A 328 -1.70 -1.51 14.76
N VAL A 329 -0.68 -2.30 14.52
CA VAL A 329 -0.71 -3.76 14.60
C VAL A 329 -0.49 -4.18 16.05
N GLU A 330 -1.45 -4.91 16.61
CA GLU A 330 -1.34 -5.54 17.92
C GLU A 330 -0.79 -6.95 17.80
N ASN A 331 -1.26 -7.67 16.82
CA ASN A 331 -0.78 -8.99 16.44
C ASN A 331 -0.93 -9.19 14.93
N LEU A 332 -0.06 -9.98 14.34
CA LEU A 332 -0.16 -10.46 12.97
C LEU A 332 0.41 -11.85 12.92
N ASP A 333 -0.41 -12.78 12.47
CA ASP A 333 -0.06 -14.19 12.31
C ASP A 333 -0.23 -14.59 10.84
N ILE A 334 0.76 -15.30 10.33
CA ILE A 334 0.78 -15.84 8.96
C ILE A 334 1.13 -17.31 9.04
N VAL A 335 0.37 -18.13 8.37
CA VAL A 335 0.62 -19.57 8.23
C VAL A 335 0.61 -19.93 6.76
N GLN A 336 1.73 -20.43 6.27
CA GLN A 336 1.86 -20.93 4.90
C GLN A 336 2.12 -22.43 4.88
N GLN A 337 1.48 -23.14 3.96
CA GLN A 337 1.64 -24.58 3.73
C GLN A 337 2.01 -24.82 2.28
N PHE A 338 2.92 -25.72 2.07
CA PHE A 338 3.45 -26.07 0.76
C PHE A 338 3.32 -27.58 0.52
N GLU A 339 3.04 -27.96 -0.70
CA GLU A 339 2.97 -29.35 -1.13
C GLU A 339 3.86 -29.62 -2.33
N GLN A 340 4.37 -30.84 -2.38
CA GLN A 340 5.07 -31.33 -3.55
C GLN A 340 4.08 -32.00 -4.50
N LEU A 341 4.02 -31.48 -5.71
CA LEU A 341 3.19 -32.05 -6.77
C LEU A 341 3.85 -33.32 -7.36
N PRO A 342 3.10 -34.15 -8.08
CA PRO A 342 3.63 -35.35 -8.72
C PRO A 342 4.80 -35.10 -9.68
N ASP A 343 4.91 -33.91 -10.26
CA ASP A 343 5.98 -33.45 -11.12
C ASP A 343 7.20 -32.92 -10.36
N SER A 344 7.24 -33.12 -9.03
CA SER A 344 8.29 -32.69 -8.09
C SER A 344 8.36 -31.19 -7.82
N ASN A 345 7.48 -30.37 -8.39
CA ASN A 345 7.40 -28.95 -8.06
C ASN A 345 6.81 -28.76 -6.65
N TRP A 346 7.43 -27.86 -5.87
CA TRP A 346 6.88 -27.40 -4.59
C TRP A 346 6.02 -26.18 -4.80
N VAL A 347 4.78 -26.20 -4.33
CA VAL A 347 3.80 -25.15 -4.52
C VAL A 347 3.17 -24.73 -3.20
N LEU A 348 2.79 -23.46 -3.09
CA LEU A 348 2.00 -22.95 -1.98
C LEU A 348 0.56 -23.40 -2.17
N THR A 349 -0.03 -24.02 -1.14
CA THR A 349 -1.45 -24.47 -1.17
C THR A 349 -2.33 -23.59 -0.29
N ASP A 350 -1.77 -23.14 0.83
CA ASP A 350 -2.50 -22.35 1.83
C ASP A 350 -1.69 -21.15 2.30
N ASP A 351 -2.35 -19.99 2.39
CA ASP A 351 -1.82 -18.78 3.01
C ASP A 351 -2.91 -18.14 3.88
N ASP A 352 -2.80 -18.37 5.17
CA ASP A 352 -3.70 -17.81 6.17
C ASP A 352 -3.01 -16.64 6.89
N MET A 353 -3.65 -15.48 6.91
CA MET A 353 -3.17 -14.31 7.63
C MET A 353 -4.27 -13.74 8.53
N THR A 354 -3.92 -13.49 9.78
CA THR A 354 -4.79 -12.79 10.75
C THR A 354 -4.06 -11.58 11.29
N VAL A 355 -4.71 -10.43 11.22
CA VAL A 355 -4.13 -9.15 11.69
C VAL A 355 -5.09 -8.49 12.66
N GLU A 356 -4.61 -8.15 13.84
CA GLU A 356 -5.32 -7.32 14.79
C GLU A 356 -4.80 -5.88 14.71
N LEU A 357 -5.70 -4.95 14.38
CA LEU A 357 -5.39 -3.53 14.22
C LEU A 357 -6.07 -2.71 15.32
N HIS A 358 -5.34 -1.74 15.88
CA HIS A 358 -5.86 -0.81 16.87
C HIS A 358 -5.38 0.62 16.56
N PHE A 359 -6.27 1.45 16.02
CA PHE A 359 -5.91 2.78 15.55
C PHE A 359 -5.90 3.81 16.68
N VAL A 360 -6.95 3.84 17.49
CA VAL A 360 -7.14 4.84 18.54
C VAL A 360 -7.53 4.16 19.85
N LYS A 361 -6.85 4.53 20.96
CA LYS A 361 -7.15 4.01 22.28
C LYS A 361 -8.60 4.35 22.67
N GLY A 362 -9.36 3.36 23.12
CA GLY A 362 -10.76 3.52 23.53
C GLY A 362 -11.80 3.32 22.41
N ILE A 363 -11.37 3.23 21.15
CA ILE A 363 -12.20 2.81 20.02
C ILE A 363 -11.97 1.32 19.77
N GLN A 364 -13.00 0.60 19.33
CA GLN A 364 -12.85 -0.81 18.96
C GLN A 364 -11.80 -0.96 17.87
N GLY A 365 -10.97 -1.99 18.00
CA GLY A 365 -10.01 -2.35 16.97
C GLY A 365 -10.66 -3.14 15.85
N LEU A 366 -9.85 -3.53 14.88
CA LEU A 366 -10.24 -4.30 13.72
C LEU A 366 -9.44 -5.59 13.67
N GLU A 367 -10.11 -6.71 13.46
CA GLU A 367 -9.48 -7.97 13.09
C GLU A 367 -9.75 -8.24 11.61
N VAL A 368 -8.68 -8.49 10.85
CA VAL A 368 -8.76 -8.89 9.45
C VAL A 368 -8.22 -10.31 9.33
N GLN A 369 -9.04 -11.22 8.83
CA GLN A 369 -8.67 -12.59 8.51
C GLN A 369 -8.66 -12.73 6.99
N ARG A 370 -7.55 -13.20 6.43
CA ARG A 370 -7.44 -13.56 5.02
C ARG A 370 -7.06 -15.02 4.92
N THR A 371 -7.89 -15.81 4.31
CA THR A 371 -7.64 -17.22 3.96
C THR A 371 -7.51 -17.32 2.46
N THR A 372 -6.38 -17.79 1.99
CA THR A 372 -6.10 -17.97 0.56
C THR A 372 -5.79 -19.43 0.29
N LYS A 373 -6.43 -19.99 -0.72
CA LYS A 373 -6.20 -21.34 -1.21
C LYS A 373 -5.74 -21.28 -2.66
N TYR A 374 -4.74 -22.09 -2.97
CA TYR A 374 -4.17 -22.21 -4.30
C TYR A 374 -4.34 -23.62 -4.82
N SER A 375 -4.81 -23.77 -6.06
CA SER A 375 -5.09 -25.07 -6.68
C SER A 375 -4.82 -25.05 -8.17
N ASP A 376 -4.96 -26.22 -8.80
CA ASP A 376 -4.93 -26.41 -10.26
C ASP A 376 -3.64 -25.87 -10.90
N TYR A 377 -2.51 -26.14 -10.25
CA TYR A 377 -1.19 -25.80 -10.78
C TYR A 377 -0.88 -26.54 -12.07
N GLN A 378 -0.43 -25.82 -13.09
CA GLN A 378 0.02 -26.37 -14.36
C GLN A 378 1.25 -25.64 -14.83
N PHE A 379 2.20 -26.39 -15.41
CA PHE A 379 3.51 -25.89 -15.86
C PHE A 379 3.69 -26.03 -17.38
N THR A 380 2.59 -26.19 -18.10
CA THR A 380 2.58 -26.29 -19.56
C THR A 380 2.56 -24.91 -20.22
N GLU A 381 2.95 -24.87 -21.50
CA GLU A 381 2.91 -23.64 -22.26
C GLU A 381 1.52 -23.00 -22.26
N ILE A 382 1.48 -21.69 -22.05
CA ILE A 382 0.24 -20.90 -21.94
C ILE A 382 0.06 -20.09 -23.23
N GLU A 383 -1.18 -20.01 -23.68
CA GLU A 383 -1.54 -19.34 -24.92
C GLU A 383 -1.03 -17.89 -24.97
N PRO A 384 -0.22 -17.51 -25.98
CA PRO A 384 0.43 -16.19 -26.05
C PRO A 384 -0.53 -15.00 -26.03
N ARG A 385 -1.77 -15.19 -26.51
CA ARG A 385 -2.79 -14.11 -26.52
C ARG A 385 -3.15 -13.63 -25.12
N LEU A 386 -3.11 -14.48 -24.12
CA LEU A 386 -3.45 -14.12 -22.74
C LEU A 386 -2.46 -13.12 -22.15
N PHE A 387 -1.19 -13.19 -22.57
CA PHE A 387 -0.17 -12.22 -22.13
C PHE A 387 -0.27 -10.87 -22.85
N ARG A 388 -1.06 -10.75 -23.94
CA ARG A 388 -1.33 -9.48 -24.65
C ARG A 388 -2.49 -8.69 -24.05
N LEU A 389 -3.24 -9.27 -23.11
CA LEU A 389 -4.33 -8.56 -22.43
C LEU A 389 -3.79 -7.31 -21.72
N LYS A 390 -4.59 -6.26 -21.68
CA LYS A 390 -4.19 -4.97 -21.09
C LYS A 390 -4.14 -5.06 -19.56
N GLY A 391 -3.04 -4.58 -18.95
CA GLY A 391 -2.83 -4.60 -17.49
C GLY A 391 -2.22 -5.91 -16.99
N ASN A 392 -1.76 -5.90 -15.74
CA ASN A 392 -1.31 -7.10 -15.03
C ASN A 392 -2.44 -7.76 -14.24
N VAL A 393 -3.41 -6.97 -13.80
CA VAL A 393 -4.66 -7.43 -13.20
C VAL A 393 -5.78 -7.16 -14.19
N ILE A 394 -6.47 -8.22 -14.59
CA ILE A 394 -7.56 -8.20 -15.58
C ILE A 394 -8.83 -8.58 -14.84
N LYS A 395 -9.85 -7.74 -14.97
CA LYS A 395 -11.17 -8.00 -14.36
C LYS A 395 -12.11 -8.50 -15.45
N GLU A 396 -12.72 -9.68 -15.28
CA GLU A 396 -13.77 -10.14 -16.17
C GLU A 396 -15.00 -9.23 -16.08
N ALA A 397 -15.66 -8.99 -17.19
CA ALA A 397 -16.83 -8.09 -17.25
C ALA A 397 -17.99 -8.53 -16.33
N ASN A 398 -18.11 -9.83 -16.07
CA ASN A 398 -19.16 -10.44 -15.24
C ASN A 398 -18.66 -10.88 -13.86
N MET A 399 -17.48 -10.42 -13.41
CA MET A 399 -16.87 -10.87 -12.14
C MET A 399 -17.78 -10.62 -10.92
N LEU A 400 -18.57 -9.54 -10.93
CA LEU A 400 -19.52 -9.19 -9.85
C LEU A 400 -20.89 -9.86 -9.98
N ALA A 401 -21.17 -10.51 -11.11
CA ALA A 401 -22.48 -11.10 -11.43
C ALA A 401 -22.40 -12.63 -11.54
N LYS A 402 -21.50 -13.28 -10.80
CA LYS A 402 -21.38 -14.74 -10.76
C LYS A 402 -22.52 -15.35 -9.97
N SER A 403 -23.04 -16.50 -10.47
CA SER A 403 -24.14 -17.23 -9.83
C SER A 403 -23.69 -17.98 -8.58
N ASP A 404 -24.66 -18.36 -7.74
CA ASP A 404 -24.40 -19.20 -6.56
C ASP A 404 -23.78 -20.55 -6.93
N GLU A 405 -24.14 -21.10 -8.12
CA GLU A 405 -23.54 -22.34 -8.63
C GLU A 405 -22.06 -22.18 -8.97
N TYR A 406 -21.67 -21.01 -9.49
CA TYR A 406 -20.25 -20.69 -9.69
C TYR A 406 -19.51 -20.68 -8.35
N TRP A 407 -20.05 -19.95 -7.35
CA TRP A 407 -19.44 -19.87 -6.02
C TRP A 407 -19.40 -21.23 -5.31
N ALA A 408 -20.41 -22.08 -5.50
CA ALA A 408 -20.42 -23.44 -4.96
C ALA A 408 -19.27 -24.31 -5.50
N LYS A 409 -18.81 -24.04 -6.74
CA LYS A 409 -17.68 -24.77 -7.34
C LYS A 409 -16.32 -24.22 -6.92
N VAL A 410 -16.18 -22.90 -6.85
CA VAL A 410 -14.87 -22.24 -6.62
C VAL A 410 -14.57 -22.00 -5.15
N ARG A 411 -15.61 -21.95 -4.31
CA ARG A 411 -15.45 -21.70 -2.87
C ARG A 411 -14.77 -22.87 -2.18
N GLN A 412 -13.51 -22.71 -1.83
CA GLN A 412 -12.74 -23.75 -1.12
C GLN A 412 -12.89 -23.65 0.41
N VAL A 413 -13.35 -22.52 0.93
CA VAL A 413 -13.63 -22.31 2.34
C VAL A 413 -15.10 -21.95 2.50
N PRO A 414 -15.92 -22.82 3.12
CA PRO A 414 -17.35 -22.54 3.29
C PRO A 414 -17.58 -21.29 4.13
N LEU A 415 -18.69 -20.59 3.87
CA LEU A 415 -19.15 -19.50 4.71
C LEU A 415 -19.78 -20.04 5.99
N THR A 416 -19.47 -19.42 7.12
CA THR A 416 -20.18 -19.68 8.38
C THR A 416 -21.62 -19.16 8.27
N LYS A 417 -22.49 -19.59 9.19
CA LYS A 417 -23.89 -19.14 9.21
C LYS A 417 -24.00 -17.60 9.35
N LYS A 418 -23.08 -16.97 10.09
CA LYS A 418 -23.06 -15.50 10.27
C LYS A 418 -22.49 -14.79 9.05
N GLU A 419 -21.55 -15.40 8.40
CA GLU A 419 -21.00 -14.90 7.13
C GLU A 419 -22.04 -14.95 6.01
N SER A 420 -22.80 -16.03 5.89
CA SER A 420 -23.85 -16.17 4.87
C SER A 420 -25.08 -15.28 5.08
N THR A 421 -25.26 -14.71 6.29
CA THR A 421 -26.36 -13.78 6.62
C THR A 421 -25.89 -12.36 6.79
N MET A 422 -24.72 -12.01 6.32
CA MET A 422 -24.13 -10.68 6.44
C MET A 422 -24.97 -9.59 5.77
N ASP A 423 -25.55 -9.88 4.62
CA ASP A 423 -26.47 -9.00 3.91
C ASP A 423 -27.70 -8.63 4.74
N VAL A 424 -28.29 -9.61 5.44
CA VAL A 424 -29.43 -9.40 6.34
C VAL A 424 -29.03 -8.50 7.52
N PHE A 425 -27.83 -8.74 8.07
CA PHE A 425 -27.27 -7.92 9.16
C PHE A 425 -27.06 -6.48 8.70
N MET A 426 -26.45 -6.27 7.54
CA MET A 426 -26.20 -4.94 6.98
C MET A 426 -27.50 -4.18 6.67
N ASN A 427 -28.50 -4.86 6.11
CA ASN A 427 -29.82 -4.28 5.89
C ASN A 427 -30.48 -3.78 7.20
N ARG A 428 -30.31 -4.49 8.30
CA ARG A 428 -30.78 -4.04 9.63
C ARG A 428 -30.01 -2.82 10.13
N ILE A 429 -28.69 -2.75 9.88
CA ILE A 429 -27.89 -1.57 10.23
C ILE A 429 -28.34 -0.35 9.44
N GLU A 430 -28.65 -0.47 8.16
CA GLU A 430 -29.14 0.62 7.31
C GLU A 430 -30.46 1.23 7.84
N GLN A 431 -31.28 0.42 8.50
CA GLN A 431 -32.56 0.85 9.10
C GLN A 431 -32.38 1.61 10.42
N ILE A 432 -31.18 1.64 11.01
CA ILE A 432 -30.93 2.38 12.24
C ILE A 432 -31.11 3.88 11.98
N PRO A 433 -32.02 4.59 12.73
CA PRO A 433 -32.18 6.02 12.57
C PRO A 433 -30.85 6.78 12.73
N GLY A 434 -30.53 7.62 11.76
CA GLY A 434 -29.31 8.42 11.78
C GLY A 434 -28.06 7.74 11.20
N PHE A 435 -28.05 6.43 10.99
CA PHE A 435 -26.89 5.70 10.46
C PHE A 435 -26.38 6.27 9.13
N LYS A 436 -27.28 6.58 8.20
CA LYS A 436 -26.95 7.21 6.92
C LYS A 436 -26.17 8.51 7.06
N TYR A 437 -26.44 9.33 8.08
CA TYR A 437 -25.72 10.58 8.30
C TYR A 437 -24.31 10.35 8.88
N VAL A 438 -24.16 9.30 9.71
CA VAL A 438 -22.85 8.89 10.22
C VAL A 438 -21.95 8.42 9.08
N ILE A 439 -22.46 7.55 8.21
CA ILE A 439 -21.72 7.08 7.02
C ILE A 439 -21.42 8.25 6.07
N PHE A 440 -22.40 9.11 5.80
CA PHE A 440 -22.22 10.30 4.99
C PHE A 440 -21.07 11.20 5.51
N GLY A 441 -21.09 11.50 6.82
CA GLY A 441 -20.03 12.30 7.45
C GLY A 441 -18.66 11.59 7.42
N ALA A 442 -18.61 10.28 7.70
CA ALA A 442 -17.38 9.50 7.63
C ALA A 442 -16.79 9.48 6.21
N LYS A 443 -17.62 9.25 5.19
CA LYS A 443 -17.21 9.34 3.78
C LYS A 443 -16.68 10.71 3.44
N ALA A 444 -17.40 11.75 3.77
CA ALA A 444 -17.01 13.14 3.48
C ALA A 444 -15.64 13.49 4.11
N LEU A 445 -15.35 13.00 5.32
CA LEU A 445 -14.05 13.20 5.97
C LEU A 445 -12.91 12.37 5.34
N ILE A 446 -13.16 11.11 5.04
CA ILE A 446 -12.13 10.20 4.49
C ILE A 446 -11.79 10.58 3.05
N GLU A 447 -12.80 10.79 2.23
CA GLU A 447 -12.65 11.05 0.80
C GLU A 447 -12.41 12.53 0.48
N ASN A 448 -12.70 13.41 1.44
CA ASN A 448 -12.64 14.85 1.27
C ASN A 448 -13.64 15.38 0.21
N PHE A 449 -14.71 14.61 -0.06
CA PHE A 449 -15.78 14.94 -0.99
C PHE A 449 -17.14 14.57 -0.41
N VAL A 450 -18.17 15.28 -0.83
CA VAL A 450 -19.58 14.99 -0.53
C VAL A 450 -20.22 14.42 -1.78
N GLU A 451 -20.63 13.17 -1.71
CA GLU A 451 -21.37 12.51 -2.79
C GLU A 451 -22.85 12.93 -2.80
N THR A 452 -23.41 13.11 -3.99
CA THR A 452 -24.85 13.41 -4.15
C THR A 452 -25.69 12.14 -4.35
N GLY A 453 -25.05 10.98 -4.42
CA GLY A 453 -25.69 9.70 -4.68
C GLY A 453 -26.06 8.91 -3.43
N SER A 454 -26.55 7.71 -3.67
CA SER A 454 -26.88 6.68 -2.68
C SER A 454 -26.49 5.30 -3.21
N LYS A 455 -26.61 4.24 -2.38
CA LYS A 455 -26.33 2.86 -2.79
C LYS A 455 -27.14 2.43 -4.04
N LYS A 456 -28.43 2.84 -4.11
CA LYS A 456 -29.31 2.53 -5.25
C LYS A 456 -29.09 3.44 -6.47
N HIS A 457 -28.62 4.64 -6.25
CA HIS A 457 -28.37 5.65 -7.28
C HIS A 457 -26.95 6.19 -7.10
N PRO A 458 -25.94 5.57 -7.73
CA PRO A 458 -24.55 6.00 -7.60
C PRO A 458 -24.36 7.48 -7.89
N SER A 459 -23.44 8.12 -7.18
CA SER A 459 -23.19 9.56 -7.31
C SER A 459 -22.77 9.91 -8.72
N LYS A 460 -23.50 10.81 -9.34
CA LYS A 460 -23.19 11.38 -10.67
C LYS A 460 -22.39 12.67 -10.58
N PHE A 461 -22.42 13.31 -9.41
CA PHE A 461 -21.70 14.55 -9.13
C PHE A 461 -21.25 14.58 -7.67
N ASP A 462 -20.00 14.95 -7.44
CA ASP A 462 -19.40 15.09 -6.11
C ASP A 462 -18.99 16.52 -5.84
N PHE A 463 -19.34 17.05 -4.65
CA PHE A 463 -18.85 18.33 -4.16
C PHE A 463 -17.54 18.14 -3.40
N GLY A 464 -16.55 18.96 -3.68
CA GLY A 464 -15.24 18.93 -3.00
C GLY A 464 -14.10 19.30 -3.94
N PRO A 465 -12.86 19.34 -3.40
CA PRO A 465 -12.42 18.93 -2.07
C PRO A 465 -12.89 19.85 -0.92
N ILE A 466 -13.33 19.26 0.19
CA ILE A 466 -13.89 20.02 1.34
C ILE A 466 -12.82 20.89 1.99
N ASN A 467 -11.60 20.40 2.11
CA ASN A 467 -10.48 21.10 2.75
C ASN A 467 -9.96 22.31 1.97
N THR A 468 -10.58 22.63 0.82
CA THR A 468 -10.29 23.83 0.02
C THR A 468 -11.38 24.90 0.11
N MET A 469 -12.47 24.65 0.86
CA MET A 469 -13.62 25.54 0.90
C MET A 469 -13.33 26.90 1.56
N ILE A 470 -12.45 26.89 2.57
CA ILE A 470 -12.05 28.11 3.28
C ILE A 470 -10.52 28.13 3.40
N THR A 471 -9.91 29.16 2.87
CA THR A 471 -8.45 29.37 2.90
C THR A 471 -8.14 30.86 3.00
N SER A 472 -6.87 31.22 3.04
CA SER A 472 -6.44 32.62 2.99
C SER A 472 -5.12 32.77 2.27
N ASN A 473 -4.92 33.92 1.60
CA ASN A 473 -3.65 34.34 1.04
C ASN A 473 -3.51 35.86 1.09
N TYR A 474 -2.34 36.37 0.77
CA TYR A 474 -2.01 37.78 0.89
C TYR A 474 -2.90 38.67 0.03
N VAL A 475 -3.25 38.25 -1.18
CA VAL A 475 -4.04 39.03 -2.15
C VAL A 475 -5.52 38.95 -1.86
N ASN A 476 -6.08 37.75 -1.69
CA ASN A 476 -7.51 37.54 -1.51
C ASN A 476 -8.01 37.84 -0.08
N GLY A 477 -7.14 37.82 0.93
CA GLY A 477 -7.57 37.76 2.33
C GLY A 477 -8.18 36.39 2.62
N THR A 478 -9.33 36.35 3.25
CA THR A 478 -10.11 35.10 3.38
C THR A 478 -10.74 34.76 2.03
N ARG A 479 -10.64 33.53 1.63
CA ARG A 479 -11.16 32.99 0.36
C ARG A 479 -12.15 31.88 0.62
N PHE A 480 -13.34 32.01 0.05
CA PHE A 480 -14.38 30.99 0.05
C PHE A 480 -14.42 30.34 -1.32
N ARG A 481 -14.48 29.02 -1.36
CA ARG A 481 -14.46 28.24 -2.61
C ARG A 481 -15.47 27.12 -2.56
N LEU A 482 -16.21 26.93 -3.66
CA LEU A 482 -17.06 25.78 -3.91
C LEU A 482 -16.59 25.07 -5.17
N SER A 483 -16.34 23.79 -5.06
CA SER A 483 -15.79 22.95 -6.13
C SER A 483 -16.61 21.70 -6.31
N GLY A 484 -16.53 21.10 -7.50
CA GLY A 484 -17.17 19.82 -7.77
C GLY A 484 -16.71 19.16 -9.05
N MET A 485 -17.09 17.90 -9.21
CA MET A 485 -16.78 17.10 -10.39
C MET A 485 -17.87 16.08 -10.69
N THR A 486 -18.04 15.75 -11.97
CA THR A 486 -18.85 14.63 -12.41
C THR A 486 -18.06 13.33 -12.28
N THR A 487 -18.77 12.23 -12.06
CA THR A 487 -18.18 10.89 -11.94
C THR A 487 -18.44 10.08 -13.21
N GLY A 488 -17.82 8.91 -13.32
CA GLY A 488 -18.09 7.93 -14.38
C GLY A 488 -19.53 7.42 -14.40
N ASN A 489 -20.27 7.56 -13.29
CA ASN A 489 -21.70 7.20 -13.21
C ASN A 489 -22.62 8.17 -13.96
N LEU A 490 -22.19 9.41 -14.23
CA LEU A 490 -22.91 10.33 -15.10
C LEU A 490 -22.69 9.96 -16.56
N ASP A 491 -21.41 9.85 -16.93
CA ASP A 491 -20.98 9.45 -18.26
C ASP A 491 -19.58 8.81 -18.14
N PRO A 492 -19.35 7.61 -18.69
CA PRO A 492 -18.07 6.93 -18.58
C PRO A 492 -16.95 7.56 -19.41
N HIS A 493 -17.26 8.44 -20.35
CA HIS A 493 -16.30 9.11 -21.23
C HIS A 493 -16.13 10.59 -20.89
N TRP A 494 -17.23 11.33 -20.69
CA TRP A 494 -17.19 12.77 -20.43
C TRP A 494 -17.01 13.09 -18.96
N SER A 495 -16.11 14.01 -18.66
CA SER A 495 -15.85 14.50 -17.31
C SER A 495 -15.89 16.02 -17.26
N LEU A 496 -16.64 16.56 -16.32
CA LEU A 496 -16.69 17.97 -15.99
C LEU A 496 -16.18 18.17 -14.57
N SER A 497 -15.34 19.17 -14.36
CA SER A 497 -14.91 19.56 -13.00
C SER A 497 -14.62 21.06 -12.96
N GLY A 498 -14.71 21.65 -11.79
CA GLY A 498 -14.41 23.06 -11.65
C GLY A 498 -14.69 23.61 -10.26
N TYR A 499 -14.46 24.90 -10.12
CA TYR A 499 -14.77 25.64 -8.92
C TYR A 499 -15.09 27.12 -9.19
N GLY A 500 -15.83 27.73 -8.27
CA GLY A 500 -15.95 29.17 -8.09
C GLY A 500 -15.41 29.57 -6.72
N ALA A 501 -14.69 30.70 -6.64
CA ALA A 501 -14.16 31.20 -5.38
C ALA A 501 -14.27 32.72 -5.30
N TYR A 502 -14.35 33.26 -4.07
CA TYR A 502 -14.43 34.69 -3.80
C TYR A 502 -13.39 35.11 -2.77
N GLY A 503 -12.59 36.14 -3.08
CA GLY A 503 -11.64 36.78 -2.17
C GLY A 503 -12.24 37.97 -1.46
N THR A 504 -12.11 38.02 -0.14
CA THR A 504 -12.76 39.09 0.67
C THR A 504 -12.00 40.41 0.63
N LYS A 505 -10.66 40.37 0.45
CA LYS A 505 -9.80 41.56 0.46
C LYS A 505 -9.82 42.26 -0.89
N ASP A 506 -9.61 41.53 -1.98
CA ASP A 506 -9.57 42.05 -3.34
C ASP A 506 -10.97 42.13 -3.99
N LYS A 507 -11.99 41.53 -3.34
CA LYS A 507 -13.40 41.53 -3.77
C LYS A 507 -13.60 40.98 -5.20
N LYS A 508 -12.80 40.00 -5.60
CA LYS A 508 -12.81 39.38 -6.92
C LYS A 508 -13.33 37.94 -6.88
N TRP A 509 -13.99 37.57 -7.96
CA TRP A 509 -14.38 36.21 -8.24
C TRP A 509 -13.29 35.50 -9.04
N PHE A 510 -13.02 34.25 -8.67
CA PHE A 510 -12.08 33.33 -9.33
C PHE A 510 -12.81 32.07 -9.72
N TYR A 511 -12.40 31.47 -10.81
CA TYR A 511 -13.04 30.27 -11.29
C TYR A 511 -12.11 29.40 -12.13
N SER A 512 -12.42 28.12 -12.17
CA SER A 512 -11.78 27.15 -13.04
C SER A 512 -12.83 26.17 -13.52
N GLY A 513 -12.78 25.82 -14.81
CA GLY A 513 -13.63 24.82 -15.42
C GLY A 513 -12.78 23.89 -16.30
N GLN A 514 -13.06 22.60 -16.25
CA GLN A 514 -12.43 21.59 -17.11
C GLN A 514 -13.50 20.71 -17.72
N VAL A 515 -13.36 20.49 -19.03
CA VAL A 515 -14.09 19.48 -19.78
C VAL A 515 -13.07 18.47 -20.31
N ALA A 516 -13.32 17.18 -20.11
CA ALA A 516 -12.45 16.13 -20.56
C ALA A 516 -13.22 14.99 -21.21
N TYR A 517 -12.63 14.38 -22.22
CA TYR A 517 -13.11 13.16 -22.86
C TYR A 517 -12.07 12.05 -22.66
N SER A 518 -12.50 10.97 -21.99
CA SER A 518 -11.69 9.76 -21.82
C SER A 518 -12.00 8.78 -22.96
N PHE A 519 -10.97 8.34 -23.66
CA PHE A 519 -11.10 7.31 -24.71
C PHE A 519 -11.34 5.92 -24.10
N ASN A 520 -10.94 5.72 -22.83
CA ASN A 520 -11.27 4.52 -22.08
C ASN A 520 -12.52 4.77 -21.22
N LYS A 521 -13.34 3.75 -21.04
CA LYS A 521 -14.45 3.81 -20.08
C LYS A 521 -13.89 3.96 -18.67
N ARG A 522 -14.39 4.96 -17.94
CA ARG A 522 -14.05 5.23 -16.55
C ARG A 522 -15.08 4.58 -15.63
N GLU A 523 -14.64 4.07 -14.50
CA GLU A 523 -15.54 3.66 -13.42
C GLU A 523 -15.98 4.88 -12.59
N TYR A 524 -15.05 5.78 -12.27
CA TYR A 524 -15.32 6.93 -11.41
C TYR A 524 -14.56 8.22 -11.80
N VAL A 525 -13.20 8.22 -11.83
CA VAL A 525 -12.36 9.42 -12.01
C VAL A 525 -11.60 9.44 -13.34
N LEU A 526 -11.19 10.62 -13.79
CA LEU A 526 -10.49 10.80 -15.06
C LEU A 526 -9.12 10.14 -15.11
N TRP A 527 -8.43 10.03 -14.00
CA TRP A 527 -7.05 9.52 -13.91
C TRP A 527 -6.93 8.02 -13.60
N GLU A 528 -7.98 7.25 -13.91
CA GLU A 528 -7.92 5.78 -13.82
C GLU A 528 -6.90 5.20 -14.82
N PHE A 529 -6.29 4.08 -14.41
CA PHE A 529 -5.30 3.39 -15.25
C PHE A 529 -5.96 2.46 -16.28
N PRO A 530 -5.43 2.40 -17.50
CA PRO A 530 -4.44 3.31 -18.09
C PRO A 530 -5.10 4.61 -18.55
N LYS A 531 -4.47 5.75 -18.29
CA LYS A 531 -4.99 7.04 -18.74
C LYS A 531 -4.96 7.14 -20.26
N HIS A 532 -6.06 7.59 -20.84
CA HIS A 532 -6.12 7.97 -22.26
C HIS A 532 -7.24 9.00 -22.42
N TYR A 533 -6.90 10.27 -22.37
CA TYR A 533 -7.89 11.34 -22.42
C TYR A 533 -7.35 12.61 -23.10
N ILE A 534 -8.29 13.46 -23.52
CA ILE A 534 -8.09 14.85 -23.91
C ILE A 534 -8.90 15.73 -22.97
N ALA A 535 -8.32 16.84 -22.49
CA ALA A 535 -8.97 17.75 -21.55
C ALA A 535 -8.68 19.21 -21.91
N PHE A 536 -9.71 20.04 -21.91
CA PHE A 536 -9.58 21.50 -21.97
C PHE A 536 -9.91 22.08 -20.61
N LYS A 537 -9.03 22.91 -20.09
CA LYS A 537 -9.17 23.59 -18.80
C LYS A 537 -8.96 25.09 -18.98
N TYR A 538 -9.90 25.87 -18.46
CA TYR A 538 -9.73 27.32 -18.31
C TYR A 538 -9.73 27.70 -16.83
N THR A 539 -8.78 28.55 -16.43
CA THR A 539 -8.63 29.02 -15.04
C THR A 539 -8.37 30.52 -15.02
N TYR A 540 -9.13 31.22 -14.19
CA TYR A 540 -8.81 32.57 -13.72
C TYR A 540 -8.62 32.53 -12.21
N ASP A 541 -7.39 32.74 -11.73
CA ASP A 541 -7.07 32.60 -10.32
C ASP A 541 -5.86 33.47 -9.93
N VAL A 542 -5.60 33.56 -8.62
CA VAL A 542 -4.38 34.15 -8.08
C VAL A 542 -3.43 33.05 -7.64
N MET A 543 -2.16 33.15 -8.02
CA MET A 543 -1.15 32.12 -7.74
C MET A 543 0.16 32.72 -7.28
N SER A 544 0.84 32.05 -6.36
CA SER A 544 2.25 32.21 -6.13
C SER A 544 3.06 31.40 -7.16
N PRO A 545 4.22 31.85 -7.61
CA PRO A 545 5.10 31.08 -8.51
C PRO A 545 5.45 29.68 -8.00
N MET A 546 5.42 29.44 -6.66
CA MET A 546 5.70 28.14 -6.05
C MET A 546 4.50 27.19 -6.03
N ASP A 547 3.28 27.69 -6.24
CA ASP A 547 2.06 26.88 -6.17
C ASP A 547 2.01 25.77 -7.25
N LYS A 548 2.72 25.96 -8.39
CA LYS A 548 2.86 24.95 -9.45
C LYS A 548 3.58 23.66 -8.99
N TYR A 549 4.33 23.72 -7.90
CA TYR A 549 5.09 22.59 -7.35
C TYR A 549 4.38 21.86 -6.20
N LEU A 550 3.21 22.33 -5.79
CA LEU A 550 2.46 21.70 -4.73
C LEU A 550 1.95 20.32 -5.16
N ALA A 551 2.04 19.36 -4.25
CA ALA A 551 1.50 18.01 -4.46
C ALA A 551 -0.03 17.95 -4.28
N THR A 552 -0.63 18.97 -3.64
CA THR A 552 -2.07 19.11 -3.43
C THR A 552 -2.56 20.46 -3.95
N ASP A 553 -3.86 20.68 -3.93
CA ASP A 553 -4.44 21.97 -4.32
C ASP A 553 -3.86 23.12 -3.46
N LYS A 554 -3.59 24.27 -4.06
CA LYS A 554 -3.04 25.46 -3.39
C LYS A 554 -3.98 26.02 -2.29
N ASP A 555 -5.28 25.82 -2.46
CA ASP A 555 -6.31 26.23 -1.51
C ASP A 555 -6.53 25.21 -0.39
N ASN A 556 -5.73 24.16 -0.30
CA ASN A 556 -5.78 23.23 0.82
C ASN A 556 -5.42 23.96 2.13
N LEU A 557 -6.30 23.88 3.12
CA LEU A 557 -6.19 24.55 4.43
C LEU A 557 -4.81 24.35 5.09
N PHE A 558 -4.25 23.13 5.00
CA PHE A 558 -2.95 22.81 5.60
C PHE A 558 -1.79 23.47 4.87
N VAL A 559 -1.90 23.75 3.58
CA VAL A 559 -0.88 24.47 2.80
C VAL A 559 -0.88 25.96 3.11
N GLY A 560 -2.01 26.49 3.54
CA GLY A 560 -2.19 27.88 3.91
C GLY A 560 -1.32 28.32 5.09
N TRP A 561 -0.89 27.39 5.97
CA TRP A 561 -0.04 27.72 7.11
C TRP A 561 1.41 27.93 6.67
N LYS A 562 1.74 29.18 6.29
CA LYS A 562 3.04 29.57 5.71
C LYS A 562 4.05 29.94 6.80
N TRP A 563 5.32 29.54 6.63
CA TRP A 563 6.43 29.91 7.50
C TRP A 563 7.15 31.23 7.06
N THR A 564 6.84 31.71 5.86
CA THR A 564 7.38 32.91 5.24
C THR A 564 6.24 33.73 4.62
N THR A 565 6.44 35.01 4.44
CA THR A 565 5.50 35.89 3.77
C THR A 565 5.47 35.56 2.27
N VAL A 566 4.27 35.34 1.72
CA VAL A 566 4.03 35.06 0.30
C VAL A 566 3.16 36.18 -0.25
N ASP A 567 3.77 37.33 -0.46
CA ASP A 567 3.12 38.56 -0.90
C ASP A 567 3.35 38.87 -2.39
N GLN A 568 4.29 38.19 -3.03
CA GLN A 568 4.55 38.26 -4.46
C GLN A 568 3.79 37.16 -5.18
N MET A 569 2.69 37.53 -5.80
CA MET A 569 1.73 36.64 -6.47
C MET A 569 1.38 37.21 -7.85
N SER A 570 0.59 36.46 -8.63
CA SER A 570 0.04 36.94 -9.90
C SER A 570 -1.42 36.50 -10.07
N TYR A 571 -2.24 37.33 -10.70
CA TYR A 571 -3.50 36.91 -11.29
C TYR A 571 -3.19 36.20 -12.60
N MET A 572 -3.65 34.97 -12.72
CA MET A 572 -3.37 34.11 -13.84
C MET A 572 -4.66 33.81 -14.62
N ARG A 573 -4.62 34.00 -15.94
CA ARG A 573 -5.59 33.44 -16.88
C ARG A 573 -4.88 32.37 -17.68
N ASP A 574 -5.39 31.14 -17.60
CA ASP A 574 -4.73 29.97 -18.21
C ASP A 574 -5.78 29.15 -18.98
N ALA A 575 -5.56 28.99 -20.28
CA ALA A 575 -6.33 28.09 -21.13
C ALA A 575 -5.40 26.97 -21.58
N THR A 576 -5.67 25.76 -21.12
CA THR A 576 -4.78 24.61 -21.36
C THR A 576 -5.58 23.46 -22.01
N LEU A 577 -5.10 22.97 -23.15
CA LEU A 577 -5.51 21.72 -23.77
C LEU A 577 -4.45 20.66 -23.48
N THR A 578 -4.86 19.54 -22.89
CA THR A 578 -3.96 18.43 -22.54
C THR A 578 -4.43 17.15 -23.20
N TYR A 579 -3.52 16.41 -23.81
CA TYR A 579 -3.71 15.02 -24.23
C TYR A 579 -2.77 14.13 -23.42
N GLU A 580 -3.28 13.07 -22.82
CA GLU A 580 -2.47 12.13 -22.03
C GLU A 580 -2.77 10.69 -22.45
N LEU A 581 -1.70 9.95 -22.75
CA LEU A 581 -1.72 8.53 -23.08
C LEU A 581 -0.76 7.77 -22.17
N GLU A 582 -1.25 6.76 -21.49
CA GLU A 582 -0.48 5.86 -20.64
C GLU A 582 -0.56 4.42 -21.14
N THR A 583 0.58 3.73 -21.13
CA THR A 583 0.69 2.32 -21.52
C THR A 583 0.75 1.41 -20.30
N ASN A 584 0.45 0.14 -20.49
CA ASN A 584 0.54 -0.87 -19.43
C ASN A 584 1.98 -1.15 -18.96
N THR A 585 2.99 -0.70 -19.70
CA THR A 585 4.41 -0.86 -19.35
C THR A 585 4.94 0.23 -18.40
N GLY A 586 4.06 1.16 -17.99
CA GLY A 586 4.43 2.30 -17.14
C GLY A 586 5.03 3.47 -17.92
N PHE A 587 4.93 3.48 -19.25
CA PHE A 587 5.30 4.63 -20.08
C PHE A 587 4.07 5.51 -20.31
N SER A 588 4.22 6.82 -20.17
CA SER A 588 3.18 7.79 -20.50
C SER A 588 3.72 8.99 -21.26
N VAL A 589 2.87 9.53 -22.11
CA VAL A 589 3.11 10.75 -22.88
C VAL A 589 1.99 11.73 -22.57
N GLN A 590 2.37 12.95 -22.22
CA GLN A 590 1.46 14.07 -22.09
C GLN A 590 1.86 15.17 -23.08
N ALA A 591 0.94 15.57 -23.94
CA ALA A 591 1.09 16.74 -24.81
C ALA A 591 0.18 17.86 -24.30
N MET A 592 0.66 19.09 -24.33
CA MET A 592 -0.03 20.27 -23.81
C MET A 592 0.08 21.44 -24.81
N ALA A 593 -1.04 22.10 -25.06
CA ALA A 593 -1.07 23.43 -25.64
C ALA A 593 -1.66 24.40 -24.62
N ARG A 594 -0.94 25.49 -24.32
CA ARG A 594 -1.32 26.44 -23.27
C ARG A 594 -1.22 27.88 -23.76
N HIS A 595 -2.26 28.64 -23.43
CA HIS A 595 -2.25 30.10 -23.55
C HIS A 595 -2.43 30.70 -22.20
N ARG A 596 -1.49 31.52 -21.73
CA ARG A 596 -1.45 32.03 -20.38
C ARG A 596 -1.13 33.51 -20.34
N ASN A 597 -1.85 34.24 -19.49
CA ASN A 597 -1.57 35.64 -19.15
C ASN A 597 -1.39 35.75 -17.64
N ASP A 598 -0.27 36.33 -17.20
CA ASP A 598 0.08 36.55 -15.81
C ASP A 598 0.16 38.04 -15.54
N GLN A 599 -0.68 38.53 -14.62
CA GLN A 599 -0.67 39.92 -14.13
C GLN A 599 -0.10 39.96 -12.70
N PRO A 600 0.97 40.74 -12.43
CA PRO A 600 1.55 40.82 -11.10
C PRO A 600 0.53 41.32 -10.07
N ALA A 601 0.60 40.76 -8.87
CA ALA A 601 -0.31 41.05 -7.77
C ALA A 601 0.41 41.03 -6.41
N GLY A 602 -0.19 41.68 -5.41
CA GLY A 602 0.44 41.88 -4.12
C GLY A 602 1.62 42.81 -4.23
N GLN A 603 2.80 42.39 -3.80
CA GLN A 603 4.04 43.18 -3.89
C GLN A 603 4.85 42.86 -5.15
N LEU A 604 4.37 41.98 -6.03
CA LEU A 604 5.05 41.68 -7.28
C LEU A 604 4.80 42.79 -8.28
N GLN A 605 5.85 43.23 -8.95
CA GLN A 605 5.82 44.21 -10.03
C GLN A 605 6.76 43.76 -11.15
N TYR A 606 6.41 44.09 -12.40
CA TYR A 606 7.28 43.88 -13.55
C TYR A 606 7.77 45.22 -14.09
N TRP A 607 9.09 45.39 -14.15
CA TRP A 607 9.73 46.54 -14.69
C TRP A 607 10.75 46.11 -15.76
N LYS A 608 10.69 46.70 -16.94
CA LYS A 608 11.69 46.45 -17.99
C LYS A 608 13.07 46.95 -17.58
N ASN A 609 14.08 46.21 -18.00
CA ASN A 609 15.48 46.56 -17.80
C ASN A 609 15.96 47.59 -18.86
N ASN A 610 15.30 48.78 -18.96
CA ASN A 610 15.54 49.79 -19.95
C ASN A 610 15.88 51.17 -19.32
N GLY A 611 16.30 51.17 -18.08
CA GLY A 611 16.84 52.33 -17.37
C GLY A 611 18.28 52.66 -17.74
N GLU A 612 18.85 53.68 -17.10
CA GLU A 612 20.23 54.11 -17.34
C GLU A 612 21.26 53.07 -16.89
N THR A 613 21.02 52.46 -15.72
CA THR A 613 21.93 51.46 -15.16
C THR A 613 21.28 50.08 -15.22
N PRO A 614 21.87 49.11 -15.93
CA PRO A 614 21.35 47.75 -16.02
C PRO A 614 21.11 47.12 -14.63
N GLY A 615 19.94 46.53 -14.45
CA GLY A 615 19.54 45.82 -13.23
C GLY A 615 19.14 46.73 -12.05
N GLN A 616 19.27 48.06 -12.19
CA GLN A 616 18.86 49.01 -11.18
C GLN A 616 17.58 49.75 -11.60
N TRP A 617 16.72 50.02 -10.64
CA TRP A 617 15.51 50.78 -10.89
C TRP A 617 15.84 52.27 -10.98
N ASP A 618 15.29 52.94 -11.98
CA ASP A 618 15.26 54.39 -12.14
C ASP A 618 13.92 54.82 -12.82
N GLU A 619 13.68 56.12 -12.96
CA GLU A 619 12.45 56.69 -13.52
C GLU A 619 12.24 56.38 -15.02
N LYS A 620 13.27 55.90 -15.72
CA LYS A 620 13.22 55.52 -17.14
C LYS A 620 12.76 54.07 -17.37
N ASN A 621 12.79 53.24 -16.31
CA ASN A 621 12.28 51.88 -16.42
C ASN A 621 10.79 51.87 -16.73
N THR A 622 10.37 51.06 -17.67
CA THR A 622 8.96 50.92 -18.07
C THR A 622 8.29 49.83 -17.30
N GLN A 623 7.15 50.14 -16.67
CA GLN A 623 6.34 49.16 -16.00
C GLN A 623 5.60 48.29 -17.00
N VAL A 624 5.54 46.99 -16.73
CA VAL A 624 4.80 45.98 -17.51
C VAL A 624 3.62 45.49 -16.69
N HIS A 625 2.43 45.53 -17.28
CA HIS A 625 1.21 45.19 -16.57
C HIS A 625 0.89 43.68 -16.59
N ASP A 626 1.38 42.98 -17.58
CA ASP A 626 1.17 41.51 -17.72
C ASP A 626 2.20 40.88 -18.65
N ILE A 627 2.22 39.56 -18.65
CA ILE A 627 2.99 38.73 -19.58
C ILE A 627 2.05 37.72 -20.20
N THR A 628 2.06 37.63 -21.52
CA THR A 628 1.31 36.59 -22.25
C THR A 628 2.24 35.57 -22.89
N THR A 629 1.96 34.29 -22.69
CA THR A 629 2.69 33.21 -23.34
C THR A 629 1.74 32.26 -24.06
N THR A 630 2.21 31.74 -25.20
CA THR A 630 1.56 30.63 -25.91
C THR A 630 2.56 29.51 -26.06
N GLU A 631 2.21 28.32 -25.62
CA GLU A 631 3.18 27.27 -25.35
C GLU A 631 2.69 25.92 -25.89
N LEU A 632 3.63 25.13 -26.39
CA LEU A 632 3.44 23.67 -26.62
C LEU A 632 4.42 22.92 -25.72
N GLY A 633 3.91 21.92 -25.02
CA GLY A 633 4.72 21.09 -24.12
C GLY A 633 4.52 19.62 -24.37
N VAL A 634 5.60 18.84 -24.19
CA VAL A 634 5.56 17.37 -24.18
C VAL A 634 6.28 16.89 -22.93
N THR A 635 5.63 15.97 -22.21
CA THR A 635 6.22 15.28 -21.05
C THR A 635 6.18 13.77 -21.30
N LEU A 636 7.34 13.16 -21.21
CA LEU A 636 7.53 11.70 -21.24
C LEU A 636 7.79 11.23 -19.81
N ARG A 637 7.08 10.20 -19.39
CA ARG A 637 7.28 9.59 -18.07
C ARG A 637 7.37 8.07 -18.21
N TYR A 638 8.34 7.48 -17.53
CA TYR A 638 8.52 6.03 -17.47
C TYR A 638 8.69 5.59 -16.02
N ALA A 639 7.77 4.75 -15.55
CA ALA A 639 7.75 4.23 -14.17
C ALA A 639 7.34 2.74 -14.18
N PRO A 640 8.25 1.83 -14.57
CA PRO A 640 7.96 0.41 -14.69
C PRO A 640 7.67 -0.20 -13.32
N GLY A 641 6.55 -0.93 -13.20
CA GLY A 641 6.17 -1.61 -11.97
C GLY A 641 5.65 -0.67 -10.86
N GLU A 642 5.31 0.57 -11.18
CA GLU A 642 4.64 1.47 -10.23
C GLU A 642 3.21 0.98 -9.97
N THR A 643 2.85 0.93 -8.69
CA THR A 643 1.47 0.70 -8.23
C THR A 643 0.91 1.96 -7.60
N PHE A 644 -0.39 2.19 -7.71
CA PHE A 644 -1.02 3.41 -7.22
C PHE A 644 -2.47 3.19 -6.80
N VAL A 645 -2.96 4.12 -5.98
CA VAL A 645 -4.36 4.22 -5.57
C VAL A 645 -4.97 5.46 -6.23
N ASN A 646 -6.17 5.32 -6.78
CA ASN A 646 -6.97 6.45 -7.24
C ASN A 646 -7.75 7.03 -6.07
N THR A 647 -7.47 8.27 -5.70
CA THR A 647 -8.32 9.05 -4.80
C THR A 647 -9.21 9.97 -5.64
N LYS A 648 -10.23 10.56 -5.04
CA LYS A 648 -11.07 11.56 -5.73
C LYS A 648 -10.33 12.84 -6.12
N GLN A 649 -9.13 13.07 -5.58
CA GLN A 649 -8.31 14.24 -5.90
C GLN A 649 -7.24 13.95 -6.92
N ARG A 650 -6.61 12.79 -6.82
CA ARG A 650 -5.46 12.42 -7.66
C ARG A 650 -5.13 10.93 -7.54
N ARG A 651 -4.29 10.46 -8.42
CA ARG A 651 -3.59 9.19 -8.28
C ARG A 651 -2.42 9.35 -7.29
N VAL A 652 -2.32 8.43 -6.33
CA VAL A 652 -1.25 8.40 -5.33
C VAL A 652 -0.41 7.14 -5.54
N PRO A 653 0.90 7.24 -5.79
CA PRO A 653 1.78 6.08 -5.86
C PRO A 653 1.84 5.37 -4.51
N VAL A 654 1.64 4.06 -4.52
CA VAL A 654 1.74 3.18 -3.35
C VAL A 654 3.14 2.59 -3.29
N SER A 655 3.60 1.97 -4.37
CA SER A 655 4.97 1.50 -4.47
C SER A 655 5.89 2.61 -4.99
N LEU A 656 6.75 3.11 -4.11
CA LEU A 656 7.81 4.05 -4.48
C LEU A 656 9.13 3.34 -4.88
N ASP A 657 9.12 2.01 -4.98
CA ASP A 657 10.30 1.20 -5.31
C ASP A 657 10.64 1.27 -6.79
N ALA A 658 9.61 1.46 -7.64
CA ALA A 658 9.80 1.64 -9.06
C ALA A 658 10.62 2.90 -9.35
N PRO A 659 11.66 2.82 -10.20
CA PRO A 659 12.32 4.03 -10.69
C PRO A 659 11.33 4.85 -11.51
N THR A 660 11.37 6.17 -11.36
CA THR A 660 10.55 7.08 -12.17
C THR A 660 11.47 8.00 -12.93
N PHE A 661 11.35 8.02 -14.24
CA PHE A 661 12.06 8.91 -15.14
C PHE A 661 11.05 9.87 -15.76
N THR A 662 11.37 11.17 -15.79
CA THR A 662 10.53 12.18 -16.43
C THR A 662 11.42 13.08 -17.27
N LEU A 663 10.99 13.35 -18.48
CA LEU A 663 11.59 14.32 -19.39
C LEU A 663 10.49 15.21 -19.96
N SER A 664 10.61 16.52 -19.80
CA SER A 664 9.69 17.50 -20.37
C SER A 664 10.39 18.53 -21.21
N HIS A 665 9.74 18.95 -22.26
CA HIS A 665 10.14 20.07 -23.10
C HIS A 665 8.93 20.94 -23.38
N THR A 666 9.10 22.27 -23.16
CA THR A 666 8.08 23.28 -23.43
C THR A 666 8.66 24.34 -24.35
N ALA A 667 8.01 24.60 -25.48
CA ALA A 667 8.34 25.67 -26.40
C ALA A 667 7.30 26.79 -26.33
N GLY A 668 7.74 28.02 -26.14
CA GLY A 668 6.91 29.23 -26.23
C GLY A 668 7.07 29.92 -27.58
N PHE A 669 6.00 30.52 -28.07
CA PHE A 669 5.93 31.11 -29.42
C PHE A 669 5.51 32.59 -29.35
N LYS A 670 6.41 33.48 -29.78
CA LYS A 670 6.12 34.88 -29.92
C LYS A 670 5.21 35.13 -31.12
N GLY A 671 4.22 36.03 -30.93
CA GLY A 671 3.25 36.42 -31.99
C GLY A 671 2.05 35.48 -32.14
N VAL A 672 2.12 34.21 -31.62
CA VAL A 672 0.96 33.29 -31.68
C VAL A 672 -0.01 33.65 -30.58
N LEU A 673 -1.26 33.95 -30.91
CA LEU A 673 -2.31 34.37 -29.97
C LEU A 673 -1.86 35.49 -28.99
N GLY A 674 -0.96 36.36 -29.41
CA GLY A 674 -0.43 37.46 -28.57
C GLY A 674 0.69 37.00 -27.62
N GLY A 675 1.26 35.82 -27.78
CA GLY A 675 2.46 35.41 -27.07
C GLY A 675 3.62 36.35 -27.29
N GLU A 676 4.31 36.74 -26.22
CA GLU A 676 5.33 37.81 -26.25
C GLU A 676 6.76 37.27 -26.39
N TYR A 677 6.98 36.01 -26.01
CA TYR A 677 8.34 35.44 -25.91
C TYR A 677 8.46 34.12 -26.66
N ASN A 678 9.61 33.95 -27.33
CA ASN A 678 10.08 32.65 -27.82
C ASN A 678 10.97 32.04 -26.76
N PHE A 679 10.66 30.84 -26.31
CA PHE A 679 11.49 30.12 -25.35
C PHE A 679 11.44 28.62 -25.50
N ASN A 680 12.46 27.96 -24.99
CA ASN A 680 12.54 26.51 -24.92
C ASN A 680 13.02 26.14 -23.50
N LEU A 681 12.18 25.43 -22.77
CA LEU A 681 12.46 24.95 -21.43
C LEU A 681 12.51 23.43 -21.45
N THR A 682 13.65 22.86 -21.06
CA THR A 682 13.82 21.40 -20.93
C THR A 682 14.06 21.06 -19.47
N GLU A 683 13.33 20.06 -18.94
CA GLU A 683 13.52 19.57 -17.58
C GLU A 683 13.57 18.04 -17.58
N ALA A 684 14.43 17.47 -16.76
CA ALA A 684 14.53 16.02 -16.56
C ALA A 684 14.56 15.69 -15.07
N SER A 685 13.99 14.56 -14.68
CA SER A 685 14.07 14.07 -13.30
C SER A 685 14.15 12.56 -13.22
N ILE A 686 14.87 12.08 -12.20
CA ILE A 686 14.97 10.67 -11.86
C ILE A 686 14.68 10.54 -10.38
N ARG A 687 13.81 9.58 -10.01
CA ARG A 687 13.54 9.20 -8.64
C ARG A 687 13.70 7.69 -8.47
N LYS A 688 14.38 7.26 -7.39
CA LYS A 688 14.58 5.86 -7.06
C LYS A 688 14.67 5.67 -5.55
N ARG A 689 14.02 4.64 -5.03
CA ARG A 689 14.16 4.13 -3.66
C ARG A 689 15.13 2.96 -3.64
N PHE A 690 16.04 2.98 -2.69
CA PHE A 690 16.96 1.89 -2.38
C PHE A 690 16.66 1.36 -0.99
N TRP A 691 16.38 0.07 -0.89
CA TRP A 691 16.24 -0.61 0.39
C TRP A 691 17.60 -1.12 0.86
N LEU A 692 17.94 -0.80 2.10
CA LEU A 692 19.22 -1.15 2.74
C LEU A 692 19.02 -2.29 3.75
N GLY A 693 18.11 -3.21 3.45
CA GLY A 693 17.71 -4.29 4.34
C GLY A 693 17.22 -3.77 5.70
N SER A 694 17.74 -4.29 6.80
CA SER A 694 17.38 -3.85 8.15
C SER A 694 17.83 -2.43 8.52
N TRP A 695 18.59 -1.74 7.64
CA TRP A 695 19.04 -0.36 7.84
C TRP A 695 18.09 0.68 7.24
N GLY A 696 16.94 0.24 6.75
CA GLY A 696 15.91 1.13 6.24
C GLY A 696 15.99 1.40 4.75
N LYS A 697 15.71 2.63 4.33
CA LYS A 697 15.61 3.01 2.92
C LYS A 697 16.22 4.37 2.64
N LEU A 698 16.78 4.51 1.44
CA LEU A 698 17.30 5.74 0.89
C LEU A 698 16.48 6.13 -0.34
N ASP A 699 15.80 7.26 -0.30
CA ASP A 699 15.12 7.86 -1.44
C ASP A 699 16.06 8.88 -2.08
N VAL A 700 16.27 8.73 -3.39
CA VAL A 700 17.12 9.60 -4.20
C VAL A 700 16.28 10.25 -5.27
N THR A 701 16.35 11.59 -5.37
CA THR A 701 15.72 12.34 -6.45
C THR A 701 16.75 13.32 -7.02
N ALA A 702 17.00 13.22 -8.33
CA ALA A 702 17.81 14.17 -9.08
C ALA A 702 16.94 14.86 -10.12
N ARG A 703 17.13 16.18 -10.28
CA ARG A 703 16.45 17.00 -11.29
C ARG A 703 17.46 17.92 -11.97
N ALA A 704 17.22 18.20 -13.24
CA ALA A 704 17.97 19.22 -13.98
C ALA A 704 17.03 19.95 -14.93
N GLY A 705 17.29 21.20 -15.18
CA GLY A 705 16.52 22.00 -16.11
C GLY A 705 17.36 23.10 -16.78
N ALA A 706 16.96 23.45 -18.00
CA ALA A 706 17.61 24.51 -18.78
C ALA A 706 16.55 25.31 -19.57
N GLN A 707 16.59 26.64 -19.34
CA GLN A 707 15.92 27.61 -20.19
C GLN A 707 16.94 28.07 -21.24
N TRP A 708 16.67 27.78 -22.50
CA TRP A 708 17.65 27.96 -23.58
C TRP A 708 17.67 29.36 -24.16
N ASN A 709 16.59 30.14 -24.01
CA ASN A 709 16.40 31.43 -24.61
C ASN A 709 16.63 32.57 -23.61
N THR A 710 16.68 33.81 -24.13
CA THR A 710 16.62 35.01 -23.31
C THR A 710 15.18 35.29 -22.95
N VAL A 711 14.88 35.35 -21.66
CA VAL A 711 13.53 35.51 -21.14
C VAL A 711 13.53 36.36 -19.85
N PRO A 712 12.45 37.07 -19.52
CA PRO A 712 12.32 37.74 -18.24
C PRO A 712 12.16 36.73 -17.08
N PHE A 713 12.43 37.19 -15.86
CA PHE A 713 12.51 36.33 -14.68
C PHE A 713 11.28 35.44 -14.43
N PRO A 714 10.02 35.81 -14.75
CA PRO A 714 8.88 34.95 -14.56
C PRO A 714 8.91 33.65 -15.38
N LEU A 715 9.69 33.62 -16.48
CA LEU A 715 9.88 32.48 -17.36
C LEU A 715 11.16 31.67 -17.07
N LEU A 716 11.93 32.05 -16.05
CA LEU A 716 13.13 31.33 -15.60
C LEU A 716 12.76 30.10 -14.76
N ASN A 717 13.72 29.21 -14.57
CA ASN A 717 13.61 28.10 -13.65
C ASN A 717 13.64 28.57 -12.19
N LEU A 718 12.65 28.18 -11.43
CA LEU A 718 12.57 28.42 -10.00
C LEU A 718 12.81 27.14 -9.24
N PRO A 719 13.61 27.14 -8.14
CA PRO A 719 13.74 25.96 -7.29
C PRO A 719 12.40 25.63 -6.61
N MET A 720 12.13 24.35 -6.45
CA MET A 720 10.92 23.88 -5.77
C MET A 720 10.98 24.22 -4.28
N ALA A 721 10.43 25.34 -3.86
CA ALA A 721 10.43 25.79 -2.48
C ALA A 721 9.11 25.43 -1.77
N ASN A 722 9.20 24.84 -0.59
CA ASN A 722 8.07 24.62 0.31
C ASN A 722 7.90 25.84 1.21
N LEU A 723 6.88 26.63 0.97
CA LEU A 723 6.58 27.85 1.73
C LEU A 723 5.68 27.60 2.94
N SER A 724 5.22 26.36 3.16
CA SER A 724 4.35 25.96 4.28
C SER A 724 5.15 25.32 5.41
N TYR A 725 4.62 25.43 6.65
CA TYR A 725 5.10 24.61 7.76
C TYR A 725 4.86 23.13 7.52
N ILE A 726 3.80 22.79 6.76
CA ILE A 726 3.49 21.40 6.40
C ILE A 726 4.25 21.02 5.12
N THR A 727 5.12 20.05 5.21
CA THR A 727 5.83 19.48 4.06
C THR A 727 4.94 18.47 3.36
N GLN A 728 4.60 18.75 2.10
CA GLN A 728 3.79 17.84 1.28
C GLN A 728 4.59 17.07 0.25
N ASN A 729 5.72 17.64 -0.17
CA ASN A 729 6.61 17.07 -1.14
C ASN A 729 8.01 16.91 -0.53
N ASN A 730 8.52 15.69 -0.51
CA ASN A 730 9.86 15.40 0.02
C ASN A 730 11.00 15.98 -0.83
N GLU A 731 10.71 16.41 -2.06
CA GLU A 731 11.69 16.95 -3.01
C GLU A 731 11.88 18.47 -2.87
N SER A 732 10.95 19.17 -2.21
CA SER A 732 10.99 20.62 -2.06
C SER A 732 12.02 21.07 -1.04
N PHE A 733 12.69 22.19 -1.32
CA PHE A 733 13.55 22.90 -0.38
C PHE A 733 12.70 23.59 0.69
N ASN A 734 13.08 23.45 1.94
CA ASN A 734 12.27 23.90 3.08
C ASN A 734 12.68 25.26 3.64
N LEU A 735 13.81 25.85 3.19
CA LEU A 735 14.30 27.13 3.67
C LEU A 735 14.62 28.14 2.52
N ILE A 736 14.28 27.80 1.28
CA ILE A 736 14.28 28.73 0.15
C ILE A 736 12.98 29.55 0.19
N ASN A 737 13.10 30.89 0.11
CA ASN A 737 11.96 31.80 0.03
C ASN A 737 11.32 31.79 -1.37
N ASN A 738 10.13 32.42 -1.47
CA ASN A 738 9.46 32.61 -2.75
C ASN A 738 10.35 33.34 -3.74
N MET A 739 10.63 32.76 -4.90
CA MET A 739 11.50 33.33 -5.96
C MET A 739 12.91 33.73 -5.50
N GLU A 740 13.48 33.17 -4.44
CA GLU A 740 14.77 33.58 -3.89
C GLU A 740 15.92 33.40 -4.89
N PHE A 741 15.94 32.28 -5.65
CA PHE A 741 16.95 32.04 -6.66
C PHE A 741 16.33 31.96 -8.05
N LEU A 742 16.93 32.71 -8.98
CA LEU A 742 16.53 32.73 -10.38
C LEU A 742 17.64 32.08 -11.22
N ASN A 743 17.32 31.05 -11.97
CA ASN A 743 18.29 30.27 -12.72
C ASN A 743 17.76 30.03 -14.14
N ASP A 744 18.63 30.13 -15.13
CA ASP A 744 18.33 29.63 -16.47
C ASP A 744 18.79 28.17 -16.64
N ARG A 745 19.72 27.69 -15.79
CA ARG A 745 20.12 26.28 -15.71
C ARG A 745 20.24 25.85 -14.26
N TYR A 746 19.79 24.67 -13.95
CA TYR A 746 19.93 24.10 -12.61
C TYR A 746 20.10 22.60 -12.61
N ALA A 747 20.70 22.09 -11.55
CA ALA A 747 20.67 20.71 -11.15
C ALA A 747 20.39 20.64 -9.65
N SER A 748 19.57 19.69 -9.22
CA SER A 748 19.30 19.44 -7.80
C SER A 748 19.40 17.97 -7.46
N LEU A 749 19.85 17.70 -6.23
CA LEU A 749 19.93 16.34 -5.67
C LEU A 749 19.32 16.34 -4.28
N ASN A 750 18.34 15.48 -4.06
CA ASN A 750 17.67 15.27 -2.79
C ASN A 750 17.88 13.85 -2.33
N LEU A 751 18.46 13.68 -1.16
CA LEU A 751 18.69 12.41 -0.48
C LEU A 751 17.88 12.38 0.79
N SER A 752 17.05 11.37 0.98
CA SER A 752 16.26 11.15 2.19
C SER A 752 16.50 9.75 2.73
N TYR A 753 17.19 9.66 3.86
CA TYR A 753 17.52 8.39 4.50
C TYR A 753 16.64 8.16 5.74
N ASP A 754 15.80 7.13 5.68
CA ASP A 754 14.95 6.65 6.75
C ASP A 754 15.57 5.38 7.34
N MET A 755 16.04 5.45 8.59
CA MET A 755 16.72 4.35 9.28
C MET A 755 15.76 3.37 9.97
N ASN A 756 14.45 3.54 9.86
CA ASN A 756 13.46 2.65 10.47
C ASN A 756 13.59 2.48 12.00
N GLY A 757 14.11 3.49 12.71
CA GLY A 757 14.33 3.43 14.15
C GLY A 757 15.59 2.67 14.55
N LYS A 758 16.52 2.39 13.64
CA LYS A 758 17.70 1.57 13.90
C LYS A 758 18.58 2.10 15.06
N LEU A 759 18.67 3.41 15.19
CA LEU A 759 19.37 4.07 16.31
C LEU A 759 18.46 4.16 17.55
N PHE A 760 17.25 4.67 17.39
CA PHE A 760 16.33 4.95 18.51
C PHE A 760 15.87 3.69 19.23
N ASN A 761 15.72 2.58 18.50
CA ASN A 761 15.39 1.27 19.09
C ASN A 761 16.49 0.71 20.01
N ARG A 762 17.68 1.29 20.00
CA ARG A 762 18.80 0.91 20.89
C ARG A 762 18.87 1.76 22.17
N ILE A 763 18.16 2.89 22.21
CA ILE A 763 18.15 3.79 23.35
C ILE A 763 16.99 3.41 24.30
N PRO A 764 17.26 3.01 25.55
CA PRO A 764 16.26 2.36 26.41
C PRO A 764 14.94 3.09 26.61
N LEU A 765 14.94 4.41 26.73
CA LEU A 765 13.72 5.21 26.91
C LEU A 765 13.03 5.50 25.57
N ILE A 766 13.80 5.89 24.54
CA ILE A 766 13.26 6.29 23.23
C ILE A 766 12.61 5.11 22.52
N LYS A 767 13.15 3.90 22.67
CA LYS A 767 12.57 2.70 22.07
C LYS A 767 11.11 2.42 22.49
N LYS A 768 10.71 2.85 23.71
CA LYS A 768 9.33 2.72 24.18
C LYS A 768 8.36 3.65 23.44
N LEU A 769 8.85 4.78 22.93
CA LEU A 769 8.08 5.76 22.17
C LEU A 769 7.87 5.34 20.73
N LYS A 770 8.61 4.32 20.25
CA LYS A 770 8.61 3.85 18.86
C LYS A 770 8.92 4.97 17.86
N TRP A 771 9.63 6.02 18.28
CA TRP A 771 10.08 7.08 17.41
C TRP A 771 11.15 6.57 16.45
N ARG A 772 11.22 7.18 15.28
CA ARG A 772 12.14 6.79 14.22
C ARG A 772 12.85 8.01 13.69
N GLU A 773 14.11 7.83 13.32
CA GLU A 773 14.97 8.89 12.82
C GLU A 773 14.98 8.92 11.30
N MET A 774 15.12 10.13 10.75
CA MET A 774 15.31 10.39 9.33
C MET A 774 16.30 11.53 9.13
N PHE A 775 17.13 11.39 8.09
CA PHE A 775 18.11 12.38 7.68
C PHE A 775 17.86 12.77 6.25
N ARG A 776 17.96 14.07 5.94
CA ARG A 776 17.85 14.55 4.57
C ARG A 776 18.96 15.54 4.26
N ILE A 777 19.42 15.49 3.02
CA ILE A 777 20.33 16.48 2.44
C ILE A 777 19.75 16.88 1.10
N ARG A 778 19.65 18.19 0.85
CA ARG A 778 19.17 18.74 -0.40
C ARG A 778 20.18 19.73 -0.93
N GLY A 779 20.57 19.56 -2.18
CA GLY A 779 21.51 20.41 -2.87
C GLY A 779 20.92 20.97 -4.15
N LEU A 780 21.20 22.27 -4.43
CA LEU A 780 20.84 22.95 -5.67
C LEU A 780 22.07 23.64 -6.23
N TRP A 781 22.38 23.35 -7.47
CA TRP A 781 23.34 24.07 -8.30
C TRP A 781 22.54 24.84 -9.35
N GLY A 782 22.72 26.15 -9.38
CA GLY A 782 22.02 27.00 -10.33
C GLY A 782 22.95 28.02 -10.94
N THR A 783 22.65 28.43 -12.14
CA THR A 783 23.36 29.50 -12.84
C THR A 783 22.35 30.37 -13.54
N LEU A 784 22.71 31.67 -13.66
CA LEU A 784 22.03 32.61 -14.52
C LEU A 784 23.06 33.21 -15.48
N THR A 785 22.95 32.87 -16.75
CA THR A 785 23.87 33.37 -17.78
C THR A 785 23.66 34.86 -18.00
N ASP A 786 24.70 35.54 -18.49
CA ASP A 786 24.69 37.02 -18.65
C ASP A 786 23.51 37.48 -19.53
N LYS A 787 23.10 36.70 -20.51
CA LYS A 787 21.95 37.02 -21.39
C LYS A 787 20.60 37.11 -20.66
N ASN A 788 20.45 36.42 -19.53
CA ASN A 788 19.24 36.41 -18.71
C ASN A 788 19.40 37.21 -17.39
N ASN A 789 20.57 37.75 -17.18
CA ASN A 789 20.89 38.53 -15.97
C ASN A 789 20.70 40.05 -16.24
N PRO A 790 19.69 40.70 -15.66
CA PRO A 790 19.44 42.12 -15.90
C PRO A 790 20.57 43.03 -15.41
N TYR A 791 21.42 42.58 -14.47
CA TYR A 791 22.58 43.35 -14.01
C TYR A 791 23.77 43.31 -14.99
N LYS A 792 23.75 42.40 -15.97
CA LYS A 792 24.85 42.22 -16.93
C LYS A 792 24.41 42.37 -18.38
N SER A 793 23.15 42.56 -18.64
CA SER A 793 22.57 42.71 -19.96
C SER A 793 21.71 43.95 -20.06
N ASN A 794 21.89 44.74 -21.11
CA ASN A 794 21.05 45.89 -21.43
C ASN A 794 19.81 45.51 -22.26
N ASN A 795 19.47 44.26 -22.30
CA ASN A 795 18.32 43.81 -23.07
C ASN A 795 16.99 44.27 -22.44
N PRO A 796 16.20 45.11 -23.14
CA PRO A 796 14.95 45.67 -22.63
C PRO A 796 13.82 44.63 -22.50
N ASP A 797 13.98 43.44 -23.06
CA ASP A 797 13.05 42.34 -22.89
C ASP A 797 13.21 41.61 -21.53
N LEU A 798 14.30 41.89 -20.80
CA LEU A 798 14.48 41.42 -19.44
C LEU A 798 13.71 42.29 -18.45
N PHE A 799 13.35 41.73 -17.33
CA PHE A 799 12.76 42.43 -16.22
C PHE A 799 13.75 42.57 -15.06
N LEU A 800 13.69 43.68 -14.35
CA LEU A 800 14.38 43.89 -13.08
C LEU A 800 13.93 42.82 -12.09
N PHE A 801 14.83 42.40 -11.21
CA PHE A 801 14.46 41.40 -10.20
C PHE A 801 13.38 41.95 -9.25
N PRO A 802 12.48 41.09 -8.75
CA PRO A 802 11.45 41.49 -7.81
C PRO A 802 12.06 42.13 -6.57
N MET A 803 11.47 43.25 -6.13
CA MET A 803 11.90 44.01 -4.97
C MET A 803 10.85 43.97 -3.86
N ARG A 804 11.30 44.14 -2.63
CA ARG A 804 10.49 44.46 -1.46
C ARG A 804 11.18 45.55 -0.68
N ASP A 805 10.48 46.67 -0.44
CA ASP A 805 11.02 47.81 0.28
C ASP A 805 12.36 48.31 -0.30
N GLY A 806 12.50 48.33 -1.63
CA GLY A 806 13.71 48.77 -2.33
C GLY A 806 14.86 47.74 -2.35
N VAL A 807 14.66 46.54 -1.79
CA VAL A 807 15.69 45.49 -1.76
C VAL A 807 15.28 44.32 -2.68
N PRO A 808 16.16 43.84 -3.58
CA PRO A 808 15.89 42.67 -4.38
C PRO A 808 15.60 41.46 -3.51
N THR A 809 14.48 40.73 -3.81
CA THR A 809 14.11 39.50 -3.13
C THR A 809 14.67 38.28 -3.81
N SER A 810 15.17 38.42 -5.04
CA SER A 810 15.73 37.36 -5.85
C SER A 810 17.25 37.54 -6.01
N HIS A 811 17.96 36.41 -6.07
CA HIS A 811 19.41 36.39 -6.12
C HIS A 811 19.93 35.48 -7.23
N VAL A 812 21.11 35.78 -7.74
CA VAL A 812 21.86 34.93 -8.65
C VAL A 812 22.75 34.02 -7.84
N MET A 813 22.72 32.73 -8.13
CA MET A 813 23.62 31.78 -7.48
C MET A 813 25.06 31.93 -7.98
N GLY A 814 26.02 31.81 -7.07
CA GLY A 814 27.45 31.75 -7.39
C GLY A 814 27.88 30.28 -7.71
N LYS A 815 29.21 30.06 -7.62
CA LYS A 815 29.80 28.74 -7.83
C LYS A 815 29.46 27.75 -6.70
N THR A 816 29.13 28.26 -5.52
CA THR A 816 28.76 27.41 -4.36
C THR A 816 27.33 26.94 -4.50
N PRO A 817 27.05 25.63 -4.34
CA PRO A 817 25.67 25.13 -4.34
C PRO A 817 24.90 25.60 -3.10
N TYR A 818 23.61 25.81 -3.23
CA TYR A 818 22.74 25.89 -2.08
C TYR A 818 22.59 24.50 -1.46
N VAL A 819 22.78 24.40 -0.15
CA VAL A 819 22.66 23.14 0.60
C VAL A 819 21.84 23.39 1.86
N GLU A 820 20.88 22.54 2.09
CA GLU A 820 20.18 22.39 3.36
C GLU A 820 20.23 20.93 3.83
N ALA A 821 20.39 20.74 5.14
CA ALA A 821 20.32 19.43 5.77
C ALA A 821 19.24 19.42 6.85
N SER A 822 18.67 18.26 7.10
CA SER A 822 17.66 18.12 8.13
C SER A 822 17.75 16.82 8.88
N VAL A 823 17.31 16.88 10.14
CA VAL A 823 17.12 15.74 11.02
C VAL A 823 15.66 15.69 11.41
N GLY A 824 15.02 14.57 11.18
CA GLY A 824 13.62 14.37 11.47
C GLY A 824 13.38 13.23 12.46
N ILE A 825 12.35 13.42 13.24
CA ILE A 825 11.76 12.36 14.06
C ILE A 825 10.36 12.12 13.55
N TYR A 826 10.06 10.90 13.15
CA TYR A 826 8.73 10.54 12.71
C TYR A 826 8.14 9.46 13.60
N ASN A 827 6.86 9.14 13.38
CA ASN A 827 6.10 8.24 14.22
C ASN A 827 5.73 8.80 15.60
N ILE A 828 5.76 10.11 15.77
CA ILE A 828 5.29 10.76 17.00
C ILE A 828 3.76 10.61 17.02
N PHE A 829 3.23 9.97 18.09
CA PHE A 829 1.80 9.60 18.19
C PHE A 829 1.29 8.81 16.98
N LYS A 830 2.17 8.06 16.27
CA LYS A 830 1.88 7.25 15.07
C LYS A 830 1.48 8.05 13.81
N LEU A 831 1.44 9.37 13.86
CA LEU A 831 0.96 10.24 12.78
C LEU A 831 1.89 11.41 12.46
N LEU A 832 2.49 11.99 13.47
CA LEU A 832 3.23 13.24 13.32
C LEU A 832 4.70 12.98 13.01
N HIS A 833 5.21 13.73 12.05
CA HIS A 833 6.62 13.86 11.72
C HIS A 833 7.05 15.30 11.97
N ILE A 834 8.15 15.48 12.67
CA ILE A 834 8.78 16.76 12.96
C ILE A 834 10.20 16.73 12.40
N GLU A 835 10.54 17.72 11.60
CA GLU A 835 11.83 17.85 10.95
C GLU A 835 12.44 19.23 11.27
N TYR A 836 13.65 19.27 11.82
CA TYR A 836 14.44 20.48 11.93
C TYR A 836 15.35 20.58 10.71
N VAL A 837 15.21 21.66 9.98
CA VAL A 837 15.99 21.94 8.77
C VAL A 837 17.00 23.03 9.05
N ARG A 838 18.23 22.87 8.59
CA ARG A 838 19.31 23.86 8.68
C ARG A 838 19.83 24.18 7.30
N ARG A 839 19.86 25.47 6.97
CA ARG A 839 20.51 26.01 5.79
C ARG A 839 22.02 26.07 6.03
N LEU A 840 22.83 25.53 5.13
CA LEU A 840 24.28 25.40 5.31
C LEU A 840 25.07 26.41 4.47
N THR A 841 24.50 26.86 3.36
CA THR A 841 25.12 27.84 2.45
C THR A 841 24.20 29.04 2.21
N TYR A 842 24.71 30.14 1.67
CA TYR A 842 23.94 31.39 1.43
C TYR A 842 23.24 31.90 2.70
N THR A 843 23.89 31.78 3.85
CA THR A 843 23.34 32.18 5.17
C THR A 843 23.43 33.69 5.45
N ASP A 844 24.14 34.41 4.63
CA ASP A 844 24.45 35.87 4.70
C ASP A 844 23.49 36.73 3.87
N ILE A 845 22.61 36.10 3.06
CA ILE A 845 21.56 36.82 2.35
C ILE A 845 20.59 37.43 3.38
N PRO A 846 20.31 38.76 3.26
CA PRO A 846 19.38 39.43 4.16
C PRO A 846 17.96 38.80 4.15
N GLY A 847 17.34 38.67 5.32
CA GLY A 847 15.97 38.16 5.44
C GLY A 847 15.79 36.67 5.31
N VAL A 848 16.86 35.85 5.08
CA VAL A 848 16.74 34.39 5.00
C VAL A 848 16.73 33.75 6.38
N LYS A 849 15.93 32.71 6.53
CA LYS A 849 15.94 31.85 7.72
C LYS A 849 17.07 30.85 7.64
N LYS A 850 17.95 30.83 8.66
CA LYS A 850 19.06 29.86 8.74
C LYS A 850 18.64 28.48 9.23
N GLY A 851 17.46 28.36 9.85
CA GLY A 851 16.88 27.12 10.29
C GLY A 851 15.40 27.23 10.56
N GLY A 852 14.72 26.11 10.66
CA GLY A 852 13.29 26.09 10.92
C GLY A 852 12.74 24.69 11.13
N ILE A 853 11.56 24.60 11.72
CA ILE A 853 10.85 23.35 11.95
C ILE A 853 9.81 23.18 10.84
N ARG A 854 9.67 21.94 10.37
CA ARG A 854 8.64 21.52 9.43
C ARG A 854 7.88 20.32 9.99
N PHE A 855 6.64 20.22 9.62
CA PHE A 855 5.74 19.16 10.05
C PHE A 855 5.25 18.37 8.85
N MET A 856 4.97 17.11 9.07
CA MET A 856 4.25 16.26 8.12
C MET A 856 3.28 15.38 8.89
N ILE A 857 2.06 15.25 8.40
CA ILE A 857 1.07 14.33 8.93
C ILE A 857 1.02 13.16 7.96
N LEU A 858 1.43 12.00 8.42
CA LEU A 858 1.52 10.81 7.59
C LEU A 858 1.24 9.58 8.46
N MET A 859 0.19 8.84 8.11
CA MET A 859 -0.09 7.55 8.71
C MET A 859 0.78 6.48 8.05
N ILE A 860 1.65 5.84 8.82
CA ILE A 860 2.56 4.75 8.36
C ILE A 860 2.38 3.57 9.33
N PHE A 861 2.22 2.37 8.78
CA PHE A 861 2.23 1.13 9.55
C PHE A 861 3.57 0.81 10.17
#